data_cbc299467a8b13c75b404afca4994756
#
_entry.id   cbc299467a8b13c75b404afca4994756
#
_cell.length_a   1.000
_cell.length_b   1.000
_cell.length_c   1.000
_cell.angle_alpha   90.00
_cell.angle_beta   90.00
_cell.angle_gamma   90.00
#
_symmetry.space_group_name_H-M   'P 1'
#
loop_
_entity.id
_entity.type
_entity.pdbx_description
1 polymer ?
#
loop_
_entity_poly.entity_id
_entity_poly.type
_entity_poly.pdbx_seq_one_letter_code
_entity_poly.pdbx_strand_id
1 'polypeptide(L)'
;MYIFNKITVNPQLPKRIGKLSEIANNLWWSWNTEFLRLFKMIDRDLWETCEKNPVKFLKQVSQDRLEAVATNQEFLKEYDRLAKEFDDYVTSKNTWFSNKYPENKKDLIAYFSAEYGLDQTIPIYSGGLGILSGDHLKSASDLGIPLVAVGLLYKNGYFHQKINGYGDQETEYNNIDLSNLPINPVKDENGDELKIYVKFEKRKIYLKVWQINVGRIKLYLLDSDIDENKPEDREVTLKLYGGDQEMRIKQEIVLGMGGTNLLTRALGLNPTVYHMNEGHSAFLILELIKNIIKEKKVSFEVAKDIASSKTVFTTHTPVPAGNDIFPIALVEKYFKEFWPRLGLDREEFLKLGMKPCTDLEPGFNMGILALKVAGKKNGVSKLHGAVSRELFGDVWPEIAANESPITYVTNGIHTCSWLAPSLKELYNKYLIPYWQDNIYKDEVWENINNIPNKELWEIHQKRKQKLLEIVKESTTNRLRRSGYSYEEINDITSKLNPNALTIGFARRFATYKRATLIFRDLERITQILNNAERPVQLIFAGKAHPADKEGQDLIKRIHEISMMPQFKGKIFLLENYNIAMSRYLVSGVDVWLNNPRRPMEASGTSGQKASVNGVINFSVLDGWWAEGYNQENGWTIGTNAEFTSYEEQDDADSQSMYRTLEEKIIPTYYSKDENGISDKWMKIMKNSIISTGGKYSTSRMLVDYTNNLYMPLCNLTKKYYENIDNVAEFNLWKKNLYINWKDIKITQKNNLNNITMDAGNNIEVKCEVQLPNIDVNNITAQCYYGKILDNGIVENVSIIPMKLSNSDDENRVYEYTTRIELKTGGNYGYTFRVMPKHEMLLDSENLNLVKWITD
;
A
#
# COMPACT_ATOMS: atom_id res chain seq x y z
N MET A 1 46.47 -26.43 -8.76
CA MET A 1 45.13 -25.82 -8.90
C MET A 1 44.69 -26.15 -10.34
N TYR A 2 43.60 -26.89 -10.51
CA TYR A 2 43.09 -27.24 -11.83
C TYR A 2 42.31 -26.03 -12.41
N ILE A 3 42.58 -25.71 -13.67
CA ILE A 3 41.84 -24.65 -14.40
C ILE A 3 40.69 -25.33 -15.14
N PHE A 4 39.45 -24.98 -14.77
CA PHE A 4 38.26 -25.45 -15.48
C PHE A 4 37.82 -24.39 -16.50
N ASN A 5 37.63 -24.79 -17.73
CA ASN A 5 36.94 -23.97 -18.74
C ASN A 5 35.45 -24.01 -18.47
N LYS A 6 34.80 -22.85 -18.40
CA LYS A 6 33.35 -22.73 -18.17
C LYS A 6 32.61 -22.90 -19.49
N ILE A 7 31.71 -23.89 -19.55
CA ILE A 7 30.76 -24.07 -20.66
C ILE A 7 29.37 -23.94 -20.10
N THR A 8 28.53 -23.11 -20.72
CA THR A 8 27.12 -22.99 -20.35
C THR A 8 26.30 -23.74 -21.40
N VAL A 9 25.52 -24.72 -20.92
CA VAL A 9 24.59 -25.50 -21.76
C VAL A 9 23.16 -25.19 -21.28
N ASN A 10 22.33 -24.69 -22.19
CA ASN A 10 20.92 -24.45 -21.92
C ASN A 10 20.07 -25.52 -22.60
N PRO A 11 19.10 -26.15 -21.90
CA PRO A 11 18.15 -27.06 -22.49
C PRO A 11 17.35 -26.39 -23.61
N GLN A 12 16.96 -27.16 -24.63
CA GLN A 12 16.11 -26.70 -25.73
C GLN A 12 14.68 -27.15 -25.51
N LEU A 13 13.74 -26.22 -25.34
CA LEU A 13 12.34 -26.57 -25.23
C LEU A 13 11.82 -27.17 -26.56
N PRO A 14 11.30 -28.41 -26.57
CA PRO A 14 10.60 -28.95 -27.74
C PRO A 14 9.50 -28.00 -28.21
N LYS A 15 9.36 -27.81 -29.51
CA LYS A 15 8.34 -26.90 -30.09
C LYS A 15 6.93 -27.12 -29.54
N ARG A 16 6.57 -28.39 -29.26
CA ARG A 16 5.26 -28.79 -28.75
C ARG A 16 4.92 -28.17 -27.39
N ILE A 17 5.94 -27.90 -26.57
CA ILE A 17 5.79 -27.35 -25.22
C ILE A 17 6.49 -25.99 -25.08
N GLY A 18 6.78 -25.29 -26.18
CA GLY A 18 7.54 -24.05 -26.23
C GLY A 18 6.93 -22.90 -25.40
N LYS A 19 5.62 -22.89 -25.18
CA LYS A 19 4.92 -21.88 -24.37
C LYS A 19 5.30 -21.90 -22.89
N LEU A 20 5.92 -22.98 -22.40
CA LEU A 20 6.45 -23.00 -21.02
C LEU A 20 7.43 -21.86 -20.75
N SER A 21 8.21 -21.44 -21.75
CA SER A 21 9.11 -20.31 -21.62
C SER A 21 8.37 -18.99 -21.41
N GLU A 22 7.32 -18.73 -22.16
CA GLU A 22 6.50 -17.53 -22.03
C GLU A 22 5.81 -17.49 -20.68
N ILE A 23 5.22 -18.62 -20.26
CA ILE A 23 4.55 -18.78 -18.97
C ILE A 23 5.56 -18.55 -17.83
N ALA A 24 6.77 -19.14 -17.89
CA ALA A 24 7.79 -18.98 -16.86
C ALA A 24 8.25 -17.51 -16.71
N ASN A 25 8.24 -16.74 -17.80
CA ASN A 25 8.61 -15.32 -17.84
C ASN A 25 7.44 -14.35 -17.58
N ASN A 26 6.26 -14.84 -17.22
CA ASN A 26 5.12 -14.03 -16.82
C ASN A 26 4.69 -14.42 -15.40
N LEU A 27 4.74 -13.48 -14.47
CA LEU A 27 4.43 -13.72 -13.06
C LEU A 27 2.98 -14.14 -12.78
N TRP A 28 2.13 -14.27 -13.77
CA TRP A 28 0.76 -14.75 -13.59
C TRP A 28 0.72 -16.12 -12.87
N TRP A 29 1.72 -16.99 -13.08
CA TRP A 29 1.85 -18.24 -12.34
C TRP A 29 1.96 -18.06 -10.81
N SER A 30 2.40 -16.88 -10.31
CA SER A 30 2.58 -16.65 -8.88
C SER A 30 1.26 -16.57 -8.10
N TRP A 31 0.14 -16.34 -8.78
CA TRP A 31 -1.21 -16.37 -8.20
C TRP A 31 -2.16 -17.36 -8.89
N ASN A 32 -1.77 -17.92 -10.02
CA ASN A 32 -2.40 -19.08 -10.61
C ASN A 32 -1.50 -20.32 -10.46
N THR A 33 -1.51 -20.88 -9.25
CA THR A 33 -0.55 -21.92 -8.84
C THR A 33 -0.75 -23.27 -9.52
N GLU A 34 -1.82 -23.47 -10.29
CA GLU A 34 -2.03 -24.69 -11.07
C GLU A 34 -0.91 -24.89 -12.10
N PHE A 35 -0.40 -23.81 -12.68
CA PHE A 35 0.74 -23.86 -13.60
C PHE A 35 1.98 -24.49 -13.00
N LEU A 36 2.19 -24.32 -11.71
CA LEU A 36 3.34 -24.89 -11.01
C LEU A 36 3.32 -26.44 -10.99
N ARG A 37 2.17 -27.05 -11.24
CA ARG A 37 2.03 -28.50 -11.37
C ARG A 37 2.77 -29.02 -12.60
N LEU A 38 2.80 -28.27 -13.71
CA LEU A 38 3.52 -28.67 -14.91
C LEU A 38 5.00 -28.92 -14.63
N PHE A 39 5.65 -28.02 -13.90
CA PHE A 39 7.07 -28.15 -13.54
C PHE A 39 7.31 -29.36 -12.64
N LYS A 40 6.41 -29.63 -11.70
CA LYS A 40 6.46 -30.85 -10.85
C LYS A 40 6.26 -32.15 -11.64
N MET A 41 5.44 -32.13 -12.69
CA MET A 41 5.23 -33.31 -13.57
C MET A 41 6.47 -33.57 -14.42
N ILE A 42 7.24 -32.55 -14.77
CA ILE A 42 8.50 -32.71 -15.54
C ILE A 42 9.57 -33.34 -14.64
N ASP A 43 9.87 -32.70 -13.49
CA ASP A 43 10.84 -33.20 -12.51
C ASP A 43 10.56 -32.59 -11.13
N ARG A 44 10.06 -33.44 -10.21
CA ARG A 44 9.65 -33.01 -8.87
C ARG A 44 10.84 -32.61 -8.00
N ASP A 45 11.93 -33.39 -8.06
CA ASP A 45 13.09 -33.18 -7.16
C ASP A 45 13.85 -31.92 -7.57
N LEU A 46 14.05 -31.76 -8.87
CA LEU A 46 14.63 -30.53 -9.42
C LEU A 46 13.77 -29.30 -9.12
N TRP A 47 12.42 -29.43 -9.20
CA TRP A 47 11.50 -28.34 -8.87
C TRP A 47 11.67 -27.82 -7.44
N GLU A 48 11.82 -28.72 -6.47
CA GLU A 48 12.07 -28.32 -5.08
C GLU A 48 13.50 -27.73 -4.92
N THR A 49 14.50 -28.32 -5.58
CA THR A 49 15.90 -27.82 -5.58
C THR A 49 16.01 -26.41 -6.21
N CYS A 50 15.19 -26.11 -7.22
CA CYS A 50 15.11 -24.78 -7.82
C CYS A 50 14.29 -23.77 -7.00
N GLU A 51 13.90 -24.11 -5.79
CA GLU A 51 13.09 -23.25 -4.90
C GLU A 51 11.78 -22.77 -5.55
N LYS A 52 11.20 -23.63 -6.38
CA LYS A 52 9.96 -23.37 -7.12
C LYS A 52 10.04 -22.18 -8.08
N ASN A 53 11.21 -21.92 -8.62
CA ASN A 53 11.45 -20.90 -9.63
C ASN A 53 11.37 -21.48 -11.04
N PRO A 54 10.34 -21.14 -11.86
CA PRO A 54 10.15 -21.70 -13.18
C PRO A 54 11.28 -21.39 -14.16
N VAL A 55 11.87 -20.19 -14.10
CA VAL A 55 12.97 -19.79 -15.00
C VAL A 55 14.24 -20.56 -14.68
N LYS A 56 14.60 -20.65 -13.39
CA LYS A 56 15.74 -21.45 -12.91
C LYS A 56 15.56 -22.93 -13.27
N PHE A 57 14.35 -23.46 -13.11
CA PHE A 57 13.99 -24.84 -13.46
C PHE A 57 14.23 -25.13 -14.94
N LEU A 58 13.69 -24.30 -15.85
CA LEU A 58 13.83 -24.52 -17.30
C LEU A 58 15.27 -24.43 -17.79
N LYS A 59 16.18 -23.80 -17.04
CA LYS A 59 17.62 -23.77 -17.35
C LYS A 59 18.39 -24.98 -16.87
N GLN A 60 17.84 -25.73 -15.90
CA GLN A 60 18.57 -26.82 -15.25
C GLN A 60 17.97 -28.21 -15.56
N VAL A 61 16.74 -28.26 -16.07
CA VAL A 61 16.08 -29.53 -16.41
C VAL A 61 16.82 -30.24 -17.54
N SER A 62 16.91 -31.57 -17.47
CA SER A 62 17.59 -32.35 -18.51
C SER A 62 16.78 -32.36 -19.82
N GLN A 63 17.50 -32.43 -20.95
CA GLN A 63 16.89 -32.52 -22.29
C GLN A 63 15.96 -33.73 -22.42
N ASP A 64 16.39 -34.90 -21.91
CA ASP A 64 15.61 -36.13 -21.97
C ASP A 64 14.27 -36.00 -21.25
N ARG A 65 14.21 -35.29 -20.13
CA ARG A 65 12.94 -35.02 -19.41
C ARG A 65 12.00 -34.17 -20.25
N LEU A 66 12.51 -33.10 -20.89
CA LEU A 66 11.71 -32.24 -21.76
C LEU A 66 11.16 -33.00 -22.98
N GLU A 67 11.97 -33.86 -23.60
CA GLU A 67 11.55 -34.69 -24.74
C GLU A 67 10.52 -35.75 -24.33
N ALA A 68 10.71 -36.38 -23.17
CA ALA A 68 9.78 -37.36 -22.64
C ALA A 68 8.38 -36.75 -22.39
N VAL A 69 8.30 -35.58 -21.73
CA VAL A 69 6.99 -34.92 -21.47
C VAL A 69 6.35 -34.37 -22.74
N ALA A 70 7.16 -33.97 -23.75
CA ALA A 70 6.66 -33.48 -25.03
C ALA A 70 5.88 -34.55 -25.85
N THR A 71 5.98 -35.84 -25.47
CA THR A 71 5.25 -36.96 -26.06
C THR A 71 4.26 -37.61 -25.08
N ASN A 72 4.27 -37.23 -23.80
CA ASN A 72 3.40 -37.79 -22.78
C ASN A 72 1.98 -37.20 -22.89
N GLN A 73 0.98 -38.04 -23.16
CA GLN A 73 -0.41 -37.61 -23.39
C GLN A 73 -1.06 -36.97 -22.18
N GLU A 74 -0.79 -37.45 -20.97
CA GLU A 74 -1.33 -36.90 -19.72
C GLU A 74 -0.77 -35.50 -19.45
N PHE A 75 0.55 -35.35 -19.59
CA PHE A 75 1.20 -34.03 -19.48
C PHE A 75 0.68 -33.04 -20.52
N LEU A 76 0.59 -33.48 -21.79
CA LEU A 76 0.16 -32.63 -22.90
C LEU A 76 -1.29 -32.15 -22.73
N LYS A 77 -2.18 -33.00 -22.23
CA LYS A 77 -3.58 -32.62 -21.94
C LYS A 77 -3.65 -31.48 -20.90
N GLU A 78 -2.89 -31.62 -19.84
CA GLU A 78 -2.85 -30.56 -18.79
C GLU A 78 -2.12 -29.29 -19.28
N TYR A 79 -1.03 -29.46 -20.00
CA TYR A 79 -0.30 -28.36 -20.62
C TYR A 79 -1.17 -27.56 -21.60
N ASP A 80 -1.92 -28.22 -22.50
CA ASP A 80 -2.79 -27.56 -23.47
C ASP A 80 -3.90 -26.76 -22.79
N ARG A 81 -4.51 -27.35 -21.74
CA ARG A 81 -5.54 -26.67 -20.94
C ARG A 81 -4.98 -25.38 -20.30
N LEU A 82 -3.85 -25.50 -19.63
CA LEU A 82 -3.24 -24.36 -18.92
C LEU A 82 -2.67 -23.33 -19.88
N ALA A 83 -2.02 -23.74 -20.97
CA ALA A 83 -1.52 -22.82 -22.00
C ALA A 83 -2.65 -22.01 -22.62
N LYS A 84 -3.81 -22.64 -22.89
CA LYS A 84 -5.00 -21.94 -23.38
C LYS A 84 -5.55 -20.97 -22.34
N GLU A 85 -5.64 -21.37 -21.08
CA GLU A 85 -6.08 -20.49 -19.98
C GLU A 85 -5.20 -19.24 -19.85
N PHE A 86 -3.88 -19.40 -19.98
CA PHE A 86 -2.95 -18.30 -20.01
C PHE A 86 -3.20 -17.35 -21.20
N ASP A 87 -3.36 -17.89 -22.41
CA ASP A 87 -3.65 -17.10 -23.60
C ASP A 87 -4.98 -16.36 -23.47
N ASP A 88 -6.02 -17.05 -23.04
CA ASP A 88 -7.34 -16.46 -22.82
C ASP A 88 -7.26 -15.33 -21.79
N TYR A 89 -6.51 -15.52 -20.70
CA TYR A 89 -6.28 -14.48 -19.69
C TYR A 89 -5.56 -13.25 -20.27
N VAL A 90 -4.41 -13.44 -20.90
CA VAL A 90 -3.58 -12.32 -21.37
C VAL A 90 -4.25 -11.54 -22.51
N THR A 91 -4.97 -12.22 -23.41
CA THR A 91 -5.55 -11.63 -24.64
C THR A 91 -6.99 -11.17 -24.48
N SER A 92 -7.69 -11.57 -23.41
CA SER A 92 -9.08 -11.22 -23.18
C SER A 92 -9.29 -9.70 -23.19
N LYS A 93 -10.26 -9.27 -23.99
CA LYS A 93 -10.78 -7.90 -24.03
C LYS A 93 -12.01 -7.74 -23.14
N ASN A 94 -12.55 -8.81 -22.59
CA ASN A 94 -13.70 -8.79 -21.70
C ASN A 94 -13.23 -8.74 -20.26
N THR A 95 -12.93 -7.52 -19.77
CA THR A 95 -12.45 -7.28 -18.42
C THR A 95 -13.37 -6.27 -17.71
N TRP A 96 -13.28 -6.20 -16.39
CA TRP A 96 -14.05 -5.20 -15.63
C TRP A 96 -13.87 -3.78 -16.19
N PHE A 97 -12.62 -3.37 -16.45
CA PHE A 97 -12.33 -2.03 -16.94
C PHE A 97 -12.92 -1.79 -18.34
N SER A 98 -12.72 -2.72 -19.27
CA SER A 98 -13.21 -2.56 -20.64
C SER A 98 -14.73 -2.53 -20.74
N ASN A 99 -15.43 -3.18 -19.81
CA ASN A 99 -16.88 -3.19 -19.74
C ASN A 99 -17.43 -1.90 -19.11
N LYS A 100 -16.77 -1.41 -18.06
CA LYS A 100 -17.23 -0.21 -17.33
C LYS A 100 -16.83 1.10 -18.02
N TYR A 101 -15.68 1.12 -18.69
CA TYR A 101 -15.09 2.30 -19.30
C TYR A 101 -14.70 2.05 -20.77
N PRO A 102 -15.67 1.71 -21.65
CA PRO A 102 -15.37 1.33 -23.03
C PRO A 102 -14.69 2.45 -23.84
N GLU A 103 -14.96 3.72 -23.51
CA GLU A 103 -14.38 4.89 -24.18
C GLU A 103 -12.96 5.23 -23.71
N ASN A 104 -12.53 4.66 -22.56
CA ASN A 104 -11.25 4.98 -21.93
C ASN A 104 -10.14 3.96 -22.27
N LYS A 105 -10.30 3.14 -23.30
CA LYS A 105 -9.33 2.09 -23.68
C LYS A 105 -7.94 2.62 -24.07
N LYS A 106 -7.85 3.91 -24.44
CA LYS A 106 -6.59 4.57 -24.78
C LYS A 106 -5.92 5.27 -23.60
N ASP A 107 -6.64 5.42 -22.49
CA ASP A 107 -6.05 6.00 -21.28
C ASP A 107 -5.04 5.02 -20.69
N LEU A 108 -3.94 5.54 -20.19
CA LEU A 108 -2.88 4.75 -19.57
C LEU A 108 -2.54 5.34 -18.21
N ILE A 109 -2.50 4.49 -17.19
CA ILE A 109 -2.08 4.85 -15.84
C ILE A 109 -0.62 4.41 -15.66
N ALA A 110 0.26 5.33 -15.24
CA ALA A 110 1.63 5.03 -14.87
C ALA A 110 1.76 4.99 -13.34
N TYR A 111 2.11 3.84 -12.79
CA TYR A 111 2.25 3.63 -11.35
C TYR A 111 3.72 3.58 -10.95
N PHE A 112 4.15 4.46 -10.05
CA PHE A 112 5.53 4.61 -9.59
C PHE A 112 5.66 4.17 -8.14
N SER A 113 6.56 3.25 -7.87
CA SER A 113 6.89 2.80 -6.51
C SER A 113 8.37 2.47 -6.38
N ALA A 114 8.95 2.76 -5.20
CA ALA A 114 10.33 2.41 -4.90
C ALA A 114 10.55 0.90 -4.75
N GLU A 115 9.51 0.12 -4.44
CA GLU A 115 9.61 -1.31 -4.18
C GLU A 115 8.38 -2.09 -4.67
N TYR A 116 8.58 -3.36 -5.09
CA TYR A 116 7.52 -4.25 -5.56
C TYR A 116 7.70 -5.66 -4.98
N GLY A 117 6.77 -6.08 -4.12
CA GLY A 117 6.70 -7.44 -3.56
C GLY A 117 5.81 -8.34 -4.39
N LEU A 118 6.34 -8.91 -5.46
CA LEU A 118 5.61 -9.71 -6.44
C LEU A 118 5.60 -11.19 -6.12
N ASP A 119 6.79 -11.74 -5.89
CA ASP A 119 7.03 -13.13 -5.52
C ASP A 119 8.35 -13.25 -4.75
N GLN A 120 8.52 -14.38 -4.05
CA GLN A 120 9.74 -14.65 -3.29
C GLN A 120 11.01 -14.72 -4.15
N THR A 121 10.86 -15.03 -5.42
CA THR A 121 11.99 -15.13 -6.36
C THR A 121 12.52 -13.76 -6.78
N ILE A 122 11.75 -12.68 -6.56
CA ILE A 122 12.11 -11.31 -6.96
C ILE A 122 12.17 -10.42 -5.70
N PRO A 123 13.31 -10.38 -4.99
CA PRO A 123 13.42 -9.73 -3.69
C PRO A 123 13.68 -8.20 -3.80
N ILE A 124 12.90 -7.49 -4.60
CA ILE A 124 12.98 -6.02 -4.77
C ILE A 124 11.96 -5.29 -3.87
N TYR A 125 11.72 -5.79 -2.67
CA TYR A 125 10.83 -5.22 -1.67
C TYR A 125 11.41 -5.42 -0.26
N SER A 126 11.01 -4.56 0.67
CA SER A 126 11.41 -4.68 2.08
C SER A 126 10.23 -4.94 3.01
N GLY A 127 9.08 -4.34 2.72
CA GLY A 127 7.95 -4.36 3.65
C GLY A 127 6.58 -4.21 2.99
N GLY A 128 5.64 -3.65 3.77
CA GLY A 128 4.22 -3.54 3.39
C GLY A 128 3.97 -2.70 2.14
N LEU A 129 4.77 -1.65 1.92
CA LEU A 129 4.66 -0.78 0.74
C LEU A 129 4.88 -1.58 -0.54
N GLY A 130 5.96 -2.36 -0.59
CA GLY A 130 6.28 -3.20 -1.76
C GLY A 130 5.26 -4.31 -1.98
N ILE A 131 4.80 -4.95 -0.91
CA ILE A 131 3.75 -5.97 -1.02
C ILE A 131 2.46 -5.38 -1.59
N LEU A 132 2.06 -4.19 -1.14
CA LEU A 132 0.89 -3.49 -1.69
C LEU A 132 1.09 -3.16 -3.17
N SER A 133 2.27 -2.66 -3.56
CA SER A 133 2.58 -2.37 -4.97
C SER A 133 2.47 -3.61 -5.84
N GLY A 134 2.98 -4.76 -5.36
CA GLY A 134 2.84 -6.04 -6.05
C GLY A 134 1.37 -6.48 -6.20
N ASP A 135 0.61 -6.41 -5.11
CA ASP A 135 -0.82 -6.76 -5.09
C ASP A 135 -1.64 -5.80 -5.99
N HIS A 136 -1.28 -4.50 -6.03
CA HIS A 136 -1.85 -3.50 -6.93
C HIS A 136 -1.69 -3.90 -8.41
N LEU A 137 -0.47 -4.28 -8.83
CA LEU A 137 -0.21 -4.69 -10.21
C LEU A 137 -0.98 -5.95 -10.59
N LYS A 138 -1.03 -6.94 -9.70
CA LYS A 138 -1.76 -8.19 -9.94
C LYS A 138 -3.26 -7.95 -10.13
N SER A 139 -3.88 -7.16 -9.25
CA SER A 139 -5.29 -6.82 -9.38
C SER A 139 -5.57 -5.88 -10.56
N ALA A 140 -4.65 -4.96 -10.91
CA ALA A 140 -4.78 -4.18 -12.14
C ALA A 140 -4.78 -5.09 -13.38
N SER A 141 -3.94 -6.14 -13.37
CA SER A 141 -3.94 -7.16 -14.41
C SER A 141 -5.27 -7.92 -14.48
N ASP A 142 -5.80 -8.39 -13.34
CA ASP A 142 -7.06 -9.14 -13.31
C ASP A 142 -8.25 -8.29 -13.77
N LEU A 143 -8.33 -7.04 -13.33
CA LEU A 143 -9.38 -6.09 -13.71
C LEU A 143 -9.21 -5.52 -15.12
N GLY A 144 -8.07 -5.75 -15.78
CA GLY A 144 -7.77 -5.24 -17.13
C GLY A 144 -7.59 -3.73 -17.17
N ILE A 145 -7.16 -3.11 -16.07
CA ILE A 145 -6.88 -1.66 -16.03
C ILE A 145 -5.64 -1.39 -16.89
N PRO A 146 -5.69 -0.43 -17.83
CA PRO A 146 -4.55 -0.08 -18.68
C PRO A 146 -3.47 0.62 -17.84
N LEU A 147 -2.56 -0.17 -17.28
CA LEU A 147 -1.55 0.28 -16.34
C LEU A 147 -0.15 -0.15 -16.78
N VAL A 148 0.81 0.72 -16.57
CA VAL A 148 2.25 0.46 -16.66
C VAL A 148 2.91 0.86 -15.35
N ALA A 149 3.92 0.11 -14.91
CA ALA A 149 4.59 0.39 -13.65
C ALA A 149 6.08 0.69 -13.85
N VAL A 150 6.63 1.51 -12.95
CA VAL A 150 8.05 1.91 -12.94
C VAL A 150 8.63 1.73 -11.54
N GLY A 151 9.82 1.16 -11.46
CA GLY A 151 10.59 0.95 -10.24
C GLY A 151 12.09 0.93 -10.48
N LEU A 152 12.84 0.53 -9.48
CA LEU A 152 14.30 0.37 -9.53
C LEU A 152 14.68 -1.10 -9.41
N LEU A 153 15.73 -1.51 -10.11
CA LEU A 153 16.27 -2.86 -9.99
C LEU A 153 17.38 -2.88 -8.92
N TYR A 154 17.06 -3.47 -7.79
CA TYR A 154 18.03 -3.61 -6.69
C TYR A 154 18.79 -4.93 -6.81
N LYS A 155 20.03 -4.91 -7.28
CA LYS A 155 20.84 -6.12 -7.49
C LYS A 155 21.15 -6.92 -6.22
N ASN A 156 21.21 -6.25 -5.07
CA ASN A 156 21.34 -6.93 -3.78
C ASN A 156 19.98 -7.15 -3.09
N GLY A 157 18.89 -6.62 -3.66
CA GLY A 157 17.56 -6.70 -3.08
C GLY A 157 17.47 -6.11 -1.68
N TYR A 158 16.74 -6.81 -0.81
CA TYR A 158 16.75 -6.59 0.64
C TYR A 158 17.53 -7.73 1.31
N PHE A 159 18.11 -7.49 2.48
CA PHE A 159 19.04 -8.42 3.13
C PHE A 159 18.41 -9.76 3.54
N HIS A 160 19.22 -10.81 3.59
CA HIS A 160 18.92 -12.05 4.30
C HIS A 160 19.25 -11.91 5.78
N GLN A 161 18.30 -12.30 6.62
CA GLN A 161 18.45 -12.23 8.07
C GLN A 161 18.88 -13.59 8.62
N LYS A 162 19.91 -13.58 9.45
CA LYS A 162 20.23 -14.67 10.40
C LYS A 162 20.11 -14.13 11.82
N ILE A 163 19.73 -15.00 12.73
CA ILE A 163 19.72 -14.71 14.16
C ILE A 163 20.76 -15.62 14.79
N ASN A 164 21.79 -15.01 15.42
CA ASN A 164 22.86 -15.76 16.05
C ASN A 164 22.46 -16.35 17.40
N GLY A 165 23.38 -17.07 18.04
CA GLY A 165 23.15 -17.73 19.35
C GLY A 165 22.86 -16.77 20.52
N TYR A 166 23.18 -15.48 20.36
CA TYR A 166 22.92 -14.41 21.33
C TYR A 166 21.62 -13.63 21.03
N GLY A 167 20.91 -14.00 19.97
CA GLY A 167 19.69 -13.31 19.54
C GLY A 167 19.91 -12.07 18.68
N ASP A 168 21.15 -11.73 18.32
CA ASP A 168 21.45 -10.59 17.48
C ASP A 168 21.11 -10.88 16.03
N GLN A 169 20.54 -9.89 15.34
CA GLN A 169 20.29 -9.94 13.91
C GLN A 169 21.59 -9.72 13.13
N GLU A 170 21.93 -10.67 12.27
CA GLU A 170 22.97 -10.56 11.26
C GLU A 170 22.37 -10.35 9.88
N THR A 171 23.02 -9.51 9.05
CA THR A 171 22.52 -9.14 7.73
C THR A 171 23.49 -9.60 6.65
N GLU A 172 22.97 -10.33 5.68
CA GLU A 172 23.74 -10.78 4.51
C GLU A 172 23.11 -10.23 3.23
N TYR A 173 23.93 -9.66 2.36
CA TYR A 173 23.52 -9.20 1.03
C TYR A 173 24.10 -10.12 -0.03
N ASN A 174 23.24 -10.71 -0.83
CA ASN A 174 23.63 -11.57 -1.93
C ASN A 174 23.31 -10.91 -3.25
N ASN A 175 24.21 -11.01 -4.23
CA ASN A 175 23.90 -10.59 -5.59
C ASN A 175 22.84 -11.50 -6.18
N ILE A 176 21.79 -10.89 -6.71
CA ILE A 176 20.72 -11.59 -7.41
C ILE A 176 21.20 -11.99 -8.79
N ASP A 177 21.11 -13.27 -9.12
CA ASP A 177 21.34 -13.74 -10.48
C ASP A 177 20.13 -13.44 -11.37
N LEU A 178 20.17 -12.31 -12.06
CA LEU A 178 19.09 -11.84 -12.94
C LEU A 178 18.74 -12.86 -14.03
N SER A 179 19.69 -13.71 -14.42
CA SER A 179 19.43 -14.73 -15.45
C SER A 179 18.41 -15.80 -14.98
N ASN A 180 18.25 -15.98 -13.68
CA ASN A 180 17.29 -16.93 -13.08
C ASN A 180 15.94 -16.29 -12.74
N LEU A 181 15.72 -15.03 -13.10
CA LEU A 181 14.48 -14.31 -12.83
C LEU A 181 13.63 -14.14 -14.09
N PRO A 182 12.32 -13.99 -13.96
CA PRO A 182 11.41 -13.67 -15.07
C PRO A 182 11.52 -12.18 -15.47
N ILE A 183 12.75 -11.76 -15.79
CA ILE A 183 13.11 -10.39 -16.14
C ILE A 183 13.88 -10.38 -17.46
N ASN A 184 13.53 -9.47 -18.35
CA ASN A 184 14.18 -9.35 -19.65
C ASN A 184 14.66 -7.92 -19.89
N PRO A 185 15.82 -7.70 -20.52
CA PRO A 185 16.21 -6.38 -20.95
C PRO A 185 15.23 -5.87 -22.02
N VAL A 186 14.83 -4.62 -21.91
CA VAL A 186 14.07 -3.95 -22.96
C VAL A 186 15.01 -3.65 -24.12
N LYS A 187 14.55 -3.85 -25.34
CA LYS A 187 15.33 -3.56 -26.56
C LYS A 187 14.78 -2.32 -27.25
N ASP A 188 15.67 -1.58 -27.88
CA ASP A 188 15.35 -0.46 -28.76
C ASP A 188 14.96 -0.95 -30.17
N GLU A 189 14.70 -0.02 -31.08
CA GLU A 189 14.32 -0.30 -32.48
C GLU A 189 15.40 -1.04 -33.27
N ASN A 190 16.68 -0.94 -32.87
CA ASN A 190 17.81 -1.61 -33.49
C ASN A 190 18.04 -3.03 -32.91
N GLY A 191 17.35 -3.41 -31.88
CA GLY A 191 17.50 -4.67 -31.15
C GLY A 191 18.57 -4.63 -30.05
N ASP A 192 19.17 -3.46 -29.79
CA ASP A 192 20.10 -3.24 -28.69
C ASP A 192 19.38 -3.04 -27.35
N GLU A 193 20.11 -3.22 -26.25
CA GLU A 193 19.55 -2.97 -24.92
C GLU A 193 19.18 -1.49 -24.74
N LEU A 194 17.91 -1.21 -24.41
CA LEU A 194 17.43 0.15 -24.24
C LEU A 194 18.13 0.81 -23.04
N LYS A 195 18.76 1.93 -23.28
CA LYS A 195 19.39 2.78 -22.27
C LYS A 195 18.81 4.19 -22.32
N ILE A 196 18.53 4.73 -21.15
CA ILE A 196 18.15 6.13 -20.96
C ILE A 196 19.18 6.82 -20.08
N TYR A 197 19.02 8.12 -19.79
CA TYR A 197 19.87 8.79 -18.82
C TYR A 197 19.09 9.81 -17.99
N VAL A 198 19.55 10.03 -16.78
CA VAL A 198 19.25 11.19 -15.93
C VAL A 198 20.50 12.06 -15.77
N LYS A 199 20.33 13.26 -15.24
CA LYS A 199 21.46 14.13 -14.93
C LYS A 199 21.65 14.28 -13.44
N PHE A 200 22.86 14.01 -12.96
CA PHE A 200 23.32 14.43 -11.64
C PHE A 200 24.25 15.61 -11.83
N GLU A 201 23.84 16.81 -11.43
CA GLU A 201 24.55 18.04 -11.76
C GLU A 201 24.71 18.19 -13.30
N LYS A 202 25.95 18.15 -13.79
CA LYS A 202 26.27 18.24 -15.22
C LYS A 202 26.53 16.88 -15.89
N ARG A 203 26.61 15.79 -15.11
CA ARG A 203 26.93 14.44 -15.60
C ARG A 203 25.67 13.68 -16.04
N LYS A 204 25.81 12.88 -17.08
CA LYS A 204 24.81 11.91 -17.49
C LYS A 204 25.06 10.60 -16.74
N ILE A 205 24.02 10.07 -16.12
CA ILE A 205 23.99 8.76 -15.50
C ILE A 205 23.10 7.89 -16.36
N TYR A 206 23.68 6.89 -16.97
CA TYR A 206 22.97 5.98 -17.87
C TYR A 206 22.26 4.90 -17.08
N LEU A 207 21.11 4.47 -17.59
CA LEU A 207 20.23 3.52 -16.94
C LEU A 207 19.78 2.49 -17.97
N LYS A 208 20.10 1.23 -17.74
CA LYS A 208 19.55 0.10 -18.47
C LYS A 208 18.12 -0.14 -18.04
N VAL A 209 17.27 -0.56 -18.96
CA VAL A 209 15.85 -0.80 -18.71
C VAL A 209 15.58 -2.29 -18.75
N TRP A 210 14.97 -2.79 -17.67
CA TRP A 210 14.51 -4.16 -17.55
C TRP A 210 12.97 -4.20 -17.52
N GLN A 211 12.36 -5.30 -17.98
CA GLN A 211 10.91 -5.52 -17.95
C GLN A 211 10.57 -6.83 -17.26
N ILE A 212 9.54 -6.76 -16.39
CA ILE A 212 8.85 -7.92 -15.81
C ILE A 212 7.40 -7.89 -16.29
N ASN A 213 6.87 -9.05 -16.74
CA ASN A 213 5.47 -9.20 -17.07
C ASN A 213 4.70 -9.69 -15.83
N VAL A 214 3.74 -8.88 -15.37
CA VAL A 214 2.85 -9.20 -14.24
C VAL A 214 1.44 -9.41 -14.81
N GLY A 215 1.18 -10.60 -15.36
CA GLY A 215 0.00 -10.86 -16.18
C GLY A 215 -0.02 -9.94 -17.41
N ARG A 216 -1.02 -9.05 -17.48
CA ARG A 216 -1.18 -8.04 -18.55
C ARG A 216 -0.32 -6.79 -18.34
N ILE A 217 0.20 -6.57 -17.13
CA ILE A 217 0.91 -5.35 -16.74
C ILE A 217 2.40 -5.49 -17.01
N LYS A 218 3.00 -4.44 -17.55
CA LYS A 218 4.45 -4.33 -17.70
C LYS A 218 5.03 -3.48 -16.57
N LEU A 219 5.95 -4.05 -15.83
CA LEU A 219 6.76 -3.35 -14.84
C LEU A 219 8.14 -3.10 -15.43
N TYR A 220 8.53 -1.84 -15.56
CA TYR A 220 9.86 -1.43 -15.97
C TYR A 220 10.72 -1.09 -14.76
N LEU A 221 11.93 -1.62 -14.74
CA LEU A 221 12.91 -1.41 -13.68
C LEU A 221 14.16 -0.74 -14.25
N LEU A 222 14.59 0.34 -13.59
CA LEU A 222 15.79 1.10 -13.96
C LEU A 222 17.02 0.58 -13.20
N ASP A 223 18.12 0.39 -13.91
CA ASP A 223 19.37 -0.19 -13.42
C ASP A 223 20.56 0.71 -13.79
N SER A 224 21.24 1.26 -12.79
CA SER A 224 22.42 2.09 -12.97
C SER A 224 23.73 1.31 -13.05
N ASP A 225 23.75 0.01 -12.75
CA ASP A 225 24.95 -0.81 -12.75
C ASP A 225 25.32 -1.27 -14.16
N ILE A 226 25.84 -0.34 -14.95
CA ILE A 226 26.35 -0.55 -16.31
C ILE A 226 27.72 0.11 -16.48
N ASP A 227 28.51 -0.37 -17.44
CA ASP A 227 29.93 0.02 -17.62
C ASP A 227 30.12 1.46 -18.05
N GLU A 228 29.09 2.11 -18.62
CA GLU A 228 29.13 3.52 -19.01
C GLU A 228 29.13 4.47 -17.79
N ASN A 229 28.76 3.99 -16.62
CA ASN A 229 28.73 4.76 -15.39
C ASN A 229 30.02 4.59 -14.59
N LYS A 230 30.40 5.62 -13.84
CA LYS A 230 31.43 5.53 -12.83
C LYS A 230 31.05 4.56 -11.71
N PRO A 231 32.01 3.95 -11.00
CA PRO A 231 31.73 3.00 -9.93
C PRO A 231 30.74 3.52 -8.89
N GLU A 232 30.88 4.76 -8.43
CA GLU A 232 29.98 5.40 -7.46
C GLU A 232 28.55 5.63 -7.99
N ASP A 233 28.38 5.79 -9.30
CA ASP A 233 27.08 5.97 -9.93
C ASP A 233 26.40 4.61 -10.23
N ARG A 234 27.18 3.55 -10.38
CA ARG A 234 26.68 2.19 -10.54
C ARG A 234 25.98 1.67 -9.28
N GLU A 235 26.34 2.19 -8.11
CA GLU A 235 25.79 1.78 -6.82
C GLU A 235 24.38 2.35 -6.54
N VAL A 236 23.88 3.32 -7.33
CA VAL A 236 22.61 4.01 -7.05
C VAL A 236 21.43 3.03 -6.97
N THR A 237 21.39 2.01 -7.82
CA THR A 237 20.33 0.99 -7.78
C THR A 237 20.79 -0.34 -7.18
N LEU A 238 21.82 -0.35 -6.32
CA LEU A 238 22.36 -1.60 -5.79
C LEU A 238 21.51 -2.16 -4.64
N LYS A 239 21.11 -1.32 -3.69
CA LYS A 239 20.42 -1.72 -2.45
C LYS A 239 19.14 -0.91 -2.23
N LEU A 240 18.06 -1.60 -1.89
CA LEU A 240 16.81 -0.97 -1.46
C LEU A 240 17.00 -0.32 -0.08
N TYR A 241 16.66 0.97 0.03
CA TYR A 241 16.82 1.78 1.25
C TYR A 241 18.26 1.78 1.82
N GLY A 242 19.24 1.54 0.97
CA GLY A 242 20.65 1.59 1.35
C GLY A 242 21.24 3.00 1.22
N GLY A 243 22.33 3.24 1.96
CA GLY A 243 23.09 4.48 1.89
C GLY A 243 22.55 5.61 2.75
N ASP A 244 23.07 6.80 2.50
CA ASP A 244 22.74 8.06 3.17
C ASP A 244 21.66 8.87 2.42
N GLN A 245 21.40 10.09 2.85
CA GLN A 245 20.45 10.99 2.20
C GLN A 245 20.84 11.34 0.76
N GLU A 246 22.14 11.35 0.46
CA GLU A 246 22.60 11.60 -0.91
C GLU A 246 22.29 10.43 -1.83
N MET A 247 22.43 9.20 -1.36
CA MET A 247 22.01 8.02 -2.11
C MET A 247 20.50 8.02 -2.32
N ARG A 248 19.73 8.42 -1.30
CA ARG A 248 18.27 8.51 -1.39
C ARG A 248 17.81 9.50 -2.47
N ILE A 249 18.30 10.73 -2.47
CA ILE A 249 17.92 11.71 -3.50
C ILE A 249 18.28 11.24 -4.91
N LYS A 250 19.43 10.57 -5.09
CA LYS A 250 19.82 9.97 -6.36
C LYS A 250 18.83 8.90 -6.83
N GLN A 251 18.43 7.98 -5.94
CA GLN A 251 17.42 6.97 -6.23
C GLN A 251 16.09 7.58 -6.64
N GLU A 252 15.65 8.63 -5.96
CA GLU A 252 14.38 9.31 -6.23
C GLU A 252 14.42 10.13 -7.54
N ILE A 253 15.56 10.71 -7.89
CA ILE A 253 15.76 11.31 -9.22
C ILE A 253 15.66 10.22 -10.31
N VAL A 254 16.33 9.10 -10.13
CA VAL A 254 16.27 7.98 -11.07
C VAL A 254 14.84 7.47 -11.22
N LEU A 255 14.14 7.24 -10.12
CA LEU A 255 12.77 6.74 -10.13
C LEU A 255 11.81 7.74 -10.79
N GLY A 256 11.74 8.97 -10.28
CA GLY A 256 10.76 9.96 -10.71
C GLY A 256 11.09 10.53 -12.09
N MET A 257 12.26 11.15 -12.25
CA MET A 257 12.62 11.80 -13.51
C MET A 257 13.04 10.78 -14.57
N GLY A 258 13.83 9.76 -14.19
CA GLY A 258 14.23 8.67 -15.09
C GLY A 258 13.03 7.88 -15.60
N GLY A 259 12.14 7.48 -14.69
CA GLY A 259 10.92 6.75 -15.05
C GLY A 259 9.99 7.54 -15.98
N THR A 260 9.79 8.83 -15.71
CA THR A 260 9.00 9.71 -16.60
C THR A 260 9.62 9.79 -18.01
N ASN A 261 10.94 9.97 -18.10
CA ASN A 261 11.64 10.00 -19.38
C ASN A 261 11.61 8.65 -20.10
N LEU A 262 11.71 7.54 -19.37
CA LEU A 262 11.54 6.20 -19.93
C LEU A 262 10.19 6.09 -20.63
N LEU A 263 9.10 6.36 -19.93
CA LEU A 263 7.77 6.18 -20.49
C LEU A 263 7.51 7.11 -21.67
N THR A 264 7.78 8.41 -21.51
CA THR A 264 7.36 9.42 -22.51
C THR A 264 8.28 9.53 -23.70
N ARG A 265 9.60 9.41 -23.51
CA ARG A 265 10.58 9.65 -24.58
C ARG A 265 11.13 8.39 -25.20
N ALA A 266 11.48 7.40 -24.36
CA ALA A 266 12.15 6.20 -24.87
C ALA A 266 11.15 5.16 -25.37
N LEU A 267 9.99 5.01 -24.68
CA LEU A 267 8.95 4.07 -25.05
C LEU A 267 7.78 4.70 -25.83
N GLY A 268 7.77 6.02 -25.98
CA GLY A 268 6.68 6.74 -26.68
C GLY A 268 5.30 6.59 -26.03
N LEU A 269 5.26 6.16 -24.77
CA LEU A 269 4.02 6.04 -24.00
C LEU A 269 3.60 7.42 -23.48
N ASN A 270 2.31 7.71 -23.53
CA ASN A 270 1.77 8.98 -23.04
C ASN A 270 0.73 8.70 -21.93
N PRO A 271 1.16 8.42 -20.68
CA PRO A 271 0.24 8.18 -19.58
C PRO A 271 -0.71 9.37 -19.38
N THR A 272 -2.00 9.05 -19.23
CA THR A 272 -3.03 10.03 -18.91
C THR A 272 -2.96 10.40 -17.44
N VAL A 273 -2.63 9.42 -16.57
CA VAL A 273 -2.49 9.60 -15.13
C VAL A 273 -1.15 9.01 -14.64
N TYR A 274 -0.49 9.70 -13.73
CA TYR A 274 0.70 9.27 -13.01
C TYR A 274 0.38 9.12 -11.54
N HIS A 275 0.51 7.92 -11.01
CA HIS A 275 0.25 7.62 -9.60
C HIS A 275 1.57 7.48 -8.83
N MET A 276 1.79 8.35 -7.89
CA MET A 276 2.92 8.34 -6.95
C MET A 276 2.54 7.55 -5.71
N ASN A 277 3.13 6.36 -5.56
CA ASN A 277 2.98 5.54 -4.37
C ASN A 277 4.05 5.92 -3.34
N GLU A 278 3.72 6.84 -2.46
CA GLU A 278 4.58 7.55 -1.51
C GLU A 278 5.46 8.65 -2.17
N GLY A 279 6.12 9.46 -1.35
CA GLY A 279 6.94 10.61 -1.75
C GLY A 279 8.14 10.28 -2.61
N HIS A 280 8.65 9.05 -2.55
CA HIS A 280 9.86 8.59 -3.26
C HIS A 280 9.89 8.88 -4.76
N SER A 281 8.73 9.05 -5.39
CA SER A 281 8.61 9.31 -6.82
C SER A 281 8.22 10.75 -7.17
N ALA A 282 8.10 11.66 -6.17
CA ALA A 282 7.54 12.99 -6.37
C ALA A 282 8.32 13.85 -7.39
N PHE A 283 9.61 13.59 -7.61
CA PHE A 283 10.36 14.28 -8.66
C PHE A 283 9.84 14.02 -10.09
N LEU A 284 8.95 13.03 -10.29
CA LEU A 284 8.24 12.88 -11.57
C LEU A 284 7.44 14.13 -11.95
N ILE A 285 6.88 14.83 -10.96
CA ILE A 285 6.12 16.08 -11.14
C ILE A 285 6.98 17.13 -11.84
N LEU A 286 8.22 17.31 -11.38
CA LEU A 286 9.14 18.30 -11.93
C LEU A 286 9.49 17.98 -13.39
N GLU A 287 9.70 16.70 -13.69
CA GLU A 287 9.98 16.25 -15.06
C GLU A 287 8.77 16.41 -15.98
N LEU A 288 7.54 16.12 -15.48
CA LEU A 288 6.30 16.36 -16.21
C LEU A 288 6.14 17.85 -16.54
N ILE A 289 6.24 18.74 -15.57
CA ILE A 289 6.13 20.19 -15.75
C ILE A 289 7.13 20.66 -16.79
N LYS A 290 8.41 20.26 -16.67
CA LYS A 290 9.44 20.61 -17.66
C LYS A 290 9.08 20.14 -19.07
N ASN A 291 8.57 18.91 -19.21
CA ASN A 291 8.19 18.36 -20.50
C ASN A 291 7.00 19.14 -21.09
N ILE A 292 6.00 19.50 -20.28
CA ILE A 292 4.84 20.30 -20.70
C ILE A 292 5.27 21.71 -21.13
N ILE A 293 6.12 22.40 -20.36
CA ILE A 293 6.67 23.73 -20.73
C ILE A 293 7.36 23.65 -22.10
N LYS A 294 8.21 22.64 -22.30
CA LYS A 294 8.93 22.47 -23.55
C LYS A 294 8.01 22.19 -24.74
N GLU A 295 7.03 21.30 -24.56
CA GLU A 295 6.13 20.84 -25.61
C GLU A 295 5.08 21.93 -25.98
N LYS A 296 4.46 22.50 -24.96
CA LYS A 296 3.34 23.43 -25.13
C LYS A 296 3.74 24.91 -25.13
N LYS A 297 4.99 25.22 -24.78
CA LYS A 297 5.53 26.60 -24.69
C LYS A 297 4.71 27.51 -23.75
N VAL A 298 4.29 26.98 -22.64
CA VAL A 298 3.48 27.66 -21.61
C VAL A 298 4.33 28.01 -20.39
N SER A 299 3.78 28.88 -19.51
CA SER A 299 4.41 29.24 -18.25
C SER A 299 4.45 28.08 -17.24
N PHE A 300 5.28 28.19 -16.21
CA PHE A 300 5.34 27.20 -15.12
C PHE A 300 3.96 26.95 -14.48
N GLU A 301 3.19 28.00 -14.19
CA GLU A 301 1.89 27.87 -13.52
C GLU A 301 0.88 27.11 -14.37
N VAL A 302 0.83 27.38 -15.67
CA VAL A 302 -0.03 26.65 -16.61
C VAL A 302 0.42 25.18 -16.71
N ALA A 303 1.73 24.95 -16.82
CA ALA A 303 2.28 23.58 -16.87
C ALA A 303 2.05 22.82 -15.58
N LYS A 304 2.09 23.48 -14.42
CA LYS A 304 1.77 22.91 -13.12
C LYS A 304 0.30 22.50 -13.04
N ASP A 305 -0.63 23.30 -13.53
CA ASP A 305 -2.05 22.95 -13.56
C ASP A 305 -2.30 21.73 -14.47
N ILE A 306 -1.66 21.66 -15.62
CA ILE A 306 -1.73 20.49 -16.50
C ILE A 306 -1.11 19.24 -15.81
N ALA A 307 0.03 19.37 -15.13
CA ALA A 307 0.63 18.27 -14.39
C ALA A 307 -0.25 17.83 -13.20
N SER A 308 -0.89 18.78 -12.52
CA SER A 308 -1.87 18.50 -11.47
C SER A 308 -3.02 17.64 -11.98
N SER A 309 -3.61 17.99 -13.15
CA SER A 309 -4.70 17.20 -13.73
C SER A 309 -4.34 15.74 -14.04
N LYS A 310 -3.04 15.39 -14.02
CA LYS A 310 -2.50 14.08 -14.38
C LYS A 310 -1.96 13.28 -13.18
N THR A 311 -1.94 13.81 -11.97
CA THR A 311 -1.19 13.21 -10.88
C THR A 311 -2.04 12.82 -9.68
N VAL A 312 -1.82 11.59 -9.18
CA VAL A 312 -2.33 11.06 -7.91
C VAL A 312 -1.17 10.88 -6.96
N PHE A 313 -1.35 11.26 -5.71
CA PHE A 313 -0.42 11.00 -4.62
C PHE A 313 -1.08 10.18 -3.53
N THR A 314 -0.51 9.03 -3.20
CA THR A 314 -0.91 8.20 -2.07
C THR A 314 0.18 8.24 -1.01
N THR A 315 -0.14 8.76 0.19
CA THR A 315 0.76 8.69 1.34
C THR A 315 0.49 7.44 2.17
N HIS A 316 1.57 6.79 2.63
CA HIS A 316 1.54 5.62 3.51
C HIS A 316 2.11 5.92 4.90
N THR A 317 2.53 7.14 5.16
CA THR A 317 3.28 7.53 6.34
C THR A 317 2.38 8.28 7.31
N PRO A 318 2.15 7.73 8.54
CA PRO A 318 1.35 8.39 9.57
C PRO A 318 2.17 9.30 10.50
N VAL A 319 3.47 9.45 10.25
CA VAL A 319 4.39 10.23 11.10
C VAL A 319 5.32 11.10 10.26
N PRO A 320 5.70 12.32 10.75
CA PRO A 320 6.56 13.24 10.00
C PRO A 320 7.90 12.62 9.56
N ALA A 321 8.54 11.86 10.45
CA ALA A 321 9.85 11.23 10.21
C ALA A 321 9.88 10.18 9.09
N GLY A 322 8.73 9.76 8.58
CA GLY A 322 8.65 8.78 7.47
C GLY A 322 8.66 9.42 6.08
N ASN A 323 8.63 10.74 5.98
CA ASN A 323 8.78 11.46 4.72
C ASN A 323 10.26 11.82 4.49
N ASP A 324 10.75 11.61 3.26
CA ASP A 324 12.10 12.04 2.90
C ASP A 324 12.16 13.58 2.87
N ILE A 325 13.03 14.13 3.69
CA ILE A 325 13.34 15.56 3.77
C ILE A 325 14.82 15.75 3.46
N PHE A 326 15.10 16.39 2.33
CA PHE A 326 16.47 16.58 1.89
C PHE A 326 17.02 17.94 2.32
N PRO A 327 18.26 18.00 2.85
CA PRO A 327 18.92 19.26 3.14
C PRO A 327 18.96 20.17 1.92
N ILE A 328 18.75 21.47 2.11
CA ILE A 328 18.73 22.47 1.02
C ILE A 328 20.00 22.39 0.16
N ALA A 329 21.17 22.28 0.79
CA ALA A 329 22.46 22.16 0.07
C ALA A 329 22.48 20.94 -0.88
N LEU A 330 21.84 19.84 -0.48
CA LEU A 330 21.76 18.64 -1.32
C LEU A 330 20.80 18.85 -2.51
N VAL A 331 19.67 19.50 -2.29
CA VAL A 331 18.73 19.86 -3.36
C VAL A 331 19.39 20.85 -4.34
N GLU A 332 20.10 21.84 -3.86
CA GLU A 332 20.85 22.77 -4.71
C GLU A 332 21.90 22.05 -5.56
N LYS A 333 22.63 21.11 -4.97
CA LYS A 333 23.61 20.29 -5.69
C LYS A 333 23.03 19.64 -6.93
N TYR A 334 21.86 19.04 -6.82
CA TYR A 334 21.25 18.28 -7.91
C TYR A 334 20.31 19.08 -8.81
N PHE A 335 19.70 20.18 -8.32
CA PHE A 335 18.65 20.89 -9.04
C PHE A 335 19.01 22.31 -9.49
N LYS A 336 20.16 22.86 -9.12
CA LYS A 336 20.63 24.19 -9.53
C LYS A 336 20.58 24.40 -11.05
N GLU A 337 20.94 23.40 -11.85
CA GLU A 337 20.89 23.46 -13.30
C GLU A 337 19.50 23.07 -13.87
N PHE A 338 18.57 22.71 -13.01
CA PHE A 338 17.25 22.21 -13.39
C PHE A 338 16.14 23.27 -13.25
N TRP A 339 16.07 24.00 -12.14
CA TRP A 339 15.00 24.96 -11.90
C TRP A 339 14.89 26.10 -12.93
N PRO A 340 16.00 26.59 -13.59
CA PRO A 340 15.86 27.57 -14.67
C PRO A 340 15.08 27.03 -15.87
N ARG A 341 15.06 25.70 -16.05
CA ARG A 341 14.28 25.05 -17.13
C ARG A 341 12.79 25.02 -16.87
N LEU A 342 12.41 25.25 -15.61
CA LEU A 342 11.03 25.44 -15.18
C LEU A 342 10.64 26.93 -15.26
N GLY A 343 11.57 27.85 -15.48
CA GLY A 343 11.36 29.29 -15.41
C GLY A 343 11.27 29.80 -13.97
N LEU A 344 11.84 29.06 -13.00
CA LEU A 344 11.84 29.40 -11.58
C LEU A 344 13.22 29.89 -11.13
N ASP A 345 13.22 30.76 -10.13
CA ASP A 345 14.41 31.03 -9.36
C ASP A 345 14.61 30.01 -8.21
N ARG A 346 15.69 30.19 -7.44
CA ARG A 346 16.05 29.31 -6.33
C ARG A 346 14.93 29.22 -5.26
N GLU A 347 14.44 30.39 -4.86
CA GLU A 347 13.47 30.48 -3.77
C GLU A 347 12.10 29.90 -4.18
N GLU A 348 11.63 30.23 -5.38
CA GLU A 348 10.41 29.69 -5.96
C GLU A 348 10.46 28.17 -6.05
N PHE A 349 11.61 27.60 -6.48
CA PHE A 349 11.80 26.16 -6.54
C PHE A 349 11.76 25.50 -5.16
N LEU A 350 12.50 26.04 -4.18
CA LEU A 350 12.54 25.47 -2.84
C LEU A 350 11.17 25.51 -2.14
N LYS A 351 10.39 26.57 -2.37
CA LYS A 351 9.01 26.68 -1.86
C LYS A 351 8.09 25.56 -2.30
N LEU A 352 8.40 24.83 -3.39
CA LEU A 352 7.61 23.66 -3.81
C LEU A 352 7.65 22.53 -2.77
N GLY A 353 8.77 22.32 -2.09
CA GLY A 353 8.94 21.29 -1.07
C GLY A 353 8.88 21.78 0.38
N MET A 354 8.44 23.02 0.62
CA MET A 354 8.35 23.62 1.95
C MET A 354 6.91 23.92 2.33
N LYS A 355 6.57 23.87 3.62
CA LYS A 355 5.29 24.35 4.13
C LYS A 355 5.17 25.87 3.96
N PRO A 356 3.97 26.43 3.77
CA PRO A 356 3.76 27.87 3.91
C PRO A 356 4.11 28.31 5.34
N CYS A 357 4.70 29.49 5.50
CA CYS A 357 4.93 30.16 6.79
C CYS A 357 5.89 29.47 7.78
N THR A 358 6.73 28.54 7.38
CA THR A 358 7.74 27.96 8.26
C THR A 358 9.15 28.42 7.86
N ASP A 359 9.70 29.36 8.62
CA ASP A 359 11.14 29.71 8.56
C ASP A 359 12.05 28.63 9.19
N LEU A 360 11.47 27.54 9.70
CA LEU A 360 12.12 26.61 10.63
C LEU A 360 12.27 25.16 10.12
N GLU A 361 11.70 24.76 8.99
CA GLU A 361 11.97 23.43 8.45
C GLU A 361 13.23 23.46 7.55
N PRO A 362 14.32 22.80 7.97
CA PRO A 362 15.63 22.94 7.30
C PRO A 362 15.75 22.08 6.04
N GLY A 363 14.67 21.78 5.29
CA GLY A 363 14.77 20.86 4.17
C GLY A 363 13.62 20.89 3.15
N PHE A 364 13.86 20.26 2.02
CA PHE A 364 12.90 20.03 0.95
C PHE A 364 12.19 18.70 1.18
N ASN A 365 10.89 18.74 1.46
CA ASN A 365 10.06 17.58 1.78
C ASN A 365 9.35 17.06 0.54
N MET A 366 9.58 15.79 0.21
CA MET A 366 9.03 15.12 -0.98
C MET A 366 7.51 14.95 -0.90
N GLY A 367 6.96 14.68 0.28
CA GLY A 367 5.52 14.62 0.52
C GLY A 367 4.85 15.98 0.30
N ILE A 368 5.47 17.07 0.74
CA ILE A 368 4.96 18.43 0.52
C ILE A 368 4.94 18.79 -0.98
N LEU A 369 6.00 18.47 -1.72
CA LEU A 369 6.03 18.63 -3.17
C LEU A 369 4.84 17.90 -3.82
N ALA A 370 4.65 16.63 -3.46
CA ALA A 370 3.54 15.84 -4.00
C ALA A 370 2.16 16.41 -3.62
N LEU A 371 1.97 16.79 -2.35
CA LEU A 371 0.70 17.36 -1.86
C LEU A 371 0.34 18.69 -2.53
N LYS A 372 1.33 19.56 -2.77
CA LYS A 372 1.10 20.87 -3.41
C LYS A 372 0.74 20.79 -4.88
N VAL A 373 1.16 19.73 -5.57
CA VAL A 373 0.98 19.65 -7.02
C VAL A 373 -0.01 18.56 -7.44
N ALA A 374 -0.05 17.41 -6.78
CA ALA A 374 -0.95 16.34 -7.21
C ALA A 374 -2.42 16.79 -7.23
N GLY A 375 -3.15 16.43 -8.28
CA GLY A 375 -4.57 16.76 -8.42
C GLY A 375 -5.45 15.99 -7.46
N LYS A 376 -5.13 14.73 -7.20
CA LYS A 376 -5.81 13.90 -6.19
C LYS A 376 -4.81 13.34 -5.18
N LYS A 377 -5.22 13.29 -3.92
CA LYS A 377 -4.40 12.88 -2.78
C LYS A 377 -5.20 11.97 -1.87
N ASN A 378 -4.57 10.91 -1.34
CA ASN A 378 -5.26 10.01 -0.42
C ASN A 378 -4.32 9.35 0.60
N GLY A 379 -4.87 9.08 1.78
CA GLY A 379 -4.35 8.12 2.73
C GLY A 379 -4.83 6.70 2.42
N VAL A 380 -4.39 5.72 3.21
CA VAL A 380 -4.54 4.28 2.93
C VAL A 380 -5.46 3.54 3.90
N SER A 381 -6.19 4.26 4.73
CA SER A 381 -7.34 3.84 5.53
C SER A 381 -8.16 5.07 5.91
N LYS A 382 -9.38 4.87 6.40
CA LYS A 382 -10.24 5.97 6.87
C LYS A 382 -9.56 6.77 7.99
N LEU A 383 -9.00 6.05 8.98
CA LEU A 383 -8.26 6.67 10.08
C LEU A 383 -7.01 7.40 9.57
N HIS A 384 -6.23 6.75 8.70
CA HIS A 384 -5.02 7.37 8.15
C HIS A 384 -5.33 8.60 7.29
N GLY A 385 -6.45 8.63 6.58
CA GLY A 385 -6.91 9.84 5.89
C GLY A 385 -7.13 11.00 6.86
N ALA A 386 -7.73 10.75 8.02
CA ALA A 386 -7.90 11.76 9.07
C ALA A 386 -6.53 12.20 9.65
N VAL A 387 -5.68 11.24 10.03
CA VAL A 387 -4.32 11.52 10.53
C VAL A 387 -3.50 12.31 9.51
N SER A 388 -3.61 11.98 8.22
CA SER A 388 -2.89 12.70 7.16
C SER A 388 -3.38 14.15 7.00
N ARG A 389 -4.69 14.40 7.14
CA ARG A 389 -5.23 15.76 7.12
C ARG A 389 -4.69 16.61 8.27
N GLU A 390 -4.61 16.04 9.48
CA GLU A 390 -4.00 16.72 10.63
C GLU A 390 -2.49 16.94 10.43
N LEU A 391 -1.76 15.92 9.98
CA LEU A 391 -0.31 15.97 9.78
C LEU A 391 0.12 17.02 8.76
N PHE A 392 -0.67 17.16 7.69
CA PHE A 392 -0.37 18.03 6.55
C PHE A 392 -1.30 19.26 6.46
N GLY A 393 -2.11 19.53 7.48
CA GLY A 393 -3.03 20.67 7.51
C GLY A 393 -2.35 22.02 7.21
N ASP A 394 -1.13 22.20 7.68
CA ASP A 394 -0.32 23.41 7.44
C ASP A 394 0.01 23.67 5.95
N VAL A 395 -0.21 22.69 5.06
CA VAL A 395 -0.08 22.92 3.59
C VAL A 395 -1.21 23.83 3.09
N TRP A 396 -2.36 23.82 3.77
CA TRP A 396 -3.54 24.63 3.48
C TRP A 396 -4.00 25.37 4.73
N PRO A 397 -3.23 26.38 5.22
CA PRO A 397 -3.47 27.02 6.51
C PRO A 397 -4.81 27.76 6.64
N GLU A 398 -5.43 28.15 5.51
CA GLU A 398 -6.75 28.78 5.52
C GLU A 398 -7.91 27.76 5.58
N ILE A 399 -7.63 26.48 5.32
CA ILE A 399 -8.61 25.40 5.32
C ILE A 399 -8.53 24.65 6.65
N ALA A 400 -9.66 24.33 7.27
CA ALA A 400 -9.67 23.51 8.47
C ALA A 400 -9.02 22.13 8.19
N ALA A 401 -8.18 21.63 9.10
CA ALA A 401 -7.40 20.41 8.88
C ALA A 401 -8.27 19.22 8.42
N ASN A 402 -9.44 19.05 9.02
CA ASN A 402 -10.39 17.98 8.66
C ASN A 402 -11.00 18.13 7.25
N GLU A 403 -10.86 19.29 6.61
CA GLU A 403 -11.33 19.59 5.25
C GLU A 403 -10.19 19.65 4.23
N SER A 404 -8.93 19.47 4.65
CA SER A 404 -7.80 19.41 3.72
C SER A 404 -8.08 18.40 2.59
N PRO A 405 -7.67 18.67 1.34
CA PRO A 405 -8.03 17.86 0.17
C PRO A 405 -7.29 16.52 0.11
N ILE A 406 -7.26 15.79 1.23
CA ILE A 406 -6.71 14.45 1.36
C ILE A 406 -7.87 13.49 1.67
N THR A 407 -8.23 12.66 0.70
CA THR A 407 -9.23 11.61 0.85
C THR A 407 -8.59 10.31 1.36
N TYR A 408 -9.27 9.19 1.27
CA TYR A 408 -8.69 7.88 1.57
C TYR A 408 -9.19 6.81 0.60
N VAL A 409 -8.33 5.82 0.35
CA VAL A 409 -8.69 4.54 -0.26
C VAL A 409 -8.06 3.46 0.62
N THR A 410 -8.88 2.70 1.33
CA THR A 410 -8.36 1.68 2.24
C THR A 410 -7.65 0.59 1.48
N ASN A 411 -6.42 0.26 1.92
CA ASN A 411 -5.62 -0.80 1.32
C ASN A 411 -6.34 -2.15 1.36
N GLY A 412 -5.99 -3.00 0.42
CA GLY A 412 -6.45 -4.38 0.33
C GLY A 412 -5.30 -5.34 0.02
N ILE A 413 -5.65 -6.59 -0.21
CA ILE A 413 -4.74 -7.66 -0.60
C ILE A 413 -5.17 -8.27 -1.94
N HIS A 414 -4.22 -8.78 -2.71
CA HIS A 414 -4.55 -9.61 -3.87
C HIS A 414 -4.96 -11.01 -3.40
N THR A 415 -6.25 -11.24 -3.29
CA THR A 415 -6.82 -12.45 -2.66
C THR A 415 -6.22 -13.75 -3.20
N CYS A 416 -6.13 -13.91 -4.52
CA CYS A 416 -5.58 -15.12 -5.13
C CYS A 416 -4.10 -15.39 -4.82
N SER A 417 -3.30 -14.35 -4.49
CA SER A 417 -1.91 -14.51 -4.05
C SER A 417 -1.76 -14.99 -2.61
N TRP A 418 -2.71 -14.63 -1.74
CA TRP A 418 -2.60 -14.84 -0.30
C TRP A 418 -3.49 -15.96 0.23
N LEU A 419 -4.53 -16.34 -0.52
CA LEU A 419 -5.41 -17.45 -0.19
C LEU A 419 -4.67 -18.78 -0.35
N ALA A 420 -4.70 -19.63 0.68
CA ALA A 420 -4.09 -20.95 0.63
C ALA A 420 -4.75 -21.82 -0.46
N PRO A 421 -3.99 -22.64 -1.23
CA PRO A 421 -4.54 -23.43 -2.31
C PRO A 421 -5.70 -24.35 -1.89
N SER A 422 -5.61 -24.99 -0.73
CA SER A 422 -6.68 -25.85 -0.20
C SER A 422 -7.95 -25.07 0.16
N LEU A 423 -7.85 -23.82 0.58
CA LEU A 423 -8.99 -22.94 0.80
C LEU A 423 -9.57 -22.43 -0.53
N LYS A 424 -8.70 -22.17 -1.53
CA LYS A 424 -9.17 -21.83 -2.88
C LYS A 424 -10.02 -22.95 -3.48
N GLU A 425 -9.59 -24.22 -3.32
CA GLU A 425 -10.38 -25.38 -3.73
C GLU A 425 -11.73 -25.46 -2.99
N LEU A 426 -11.74 -25.22 -1.68
CA LEU A 426 -12.96 -25.17 -0.89
C LEU A 426 -13.90 -24.05 -1.34
N TYR A 427 -13.36 -22.85 -1.59
CA TYR A 427 -14.13 -21.71 -2.07
C TYR A 427 -14.68 -21.95 -3.49
N ASN A 428 -13.93 -22.60 -4.37
CA ASN A 428 -14.43 -23.02 -5.68
C ASN A 428 -15.65 -23.96 -5.59
N LYS A 429 -15.75 -24.75 -4.53
CA LYS A 429 -16.86 -25.67 -4.29
C LYS A 429 -18.13 -24.96 -3.79
N TYR A 430 -17.99 -23.92 -2.97
CA TYR A 430 -19.10 -23.34 -2.22
C TYR A 430 -19.48 -21.91 -2.62
N LEU A 431 -18.55 -21.14 -3.16
CA LEU A 431 -18.84 -19.80 -3.67
C LEU A 431 -19.47 -19.88 -5.07
N ILE A 432 -20.01 -18.75 -5.52
CA ILE A 432 -20.58 -18.64 -6.87
C ILE A 432 -19.53 -18.95 -7.95
N PRO A 433 -19.93 -19.50 -9.11
CA PRO A 433 -19.02 -19.69 -10.24
C PRO A 433 -18.32 -18.37 -10.62
N TYR A 434 -17.04 -18.46 -10.99
CA TYR A 434 -16.21 -17.28 -11.33
C TYR A 434 -16.13 -16.22 -10.23
N TRP A 435 -16.14 -16.65 -8.96
CA TRP A 435 -16.04 -15.74 -7.83
C TRP A 435 -14.77 -14.89 -7.86
N GLN A 436 -13.69 -15.40 -8.47
CA GLN A 436 -12.43 -14.67 -8.61
C GLN A 436 -12.56 -13.37 -9.43
N ASP A 437 -13.48 -13.34 -10.41
CA ASP A 437 -13.75 -12.15 -11.22
C ASP A 437 -14.61 -11.12 -10.47
N ASN A 438 -15.23 -11.53 -9.36
CA ASN A 438 -16.17 -10.74 -8.57
C ASN A 438 -15.74 -10.56 -7.10
N ILE A 439 -14.47 -10.74 -6.80
CA ILE A 439 -13.91 -10.67 -5.43
C ILE A 439 -14.36 -9.41 -4.66
N TYR A 440 -14.48 -8.30 -5.35
CA TYR A 440 -14.83 -6.99 -4.76
C TYR A 440 -16.31 -6.84 -4.35
N LYS A 441 -17.14 -7.84 -4.62
CA LYS A 441 -18.56 -7.86 -4.28
C LYS A 441 -18.82 -8.62 -2.99
N ASP A 442 -19.46 -8.00 -2.03
CA ASP A 442 -19.71 -8.60 -0.71
C ASP A 442 -20.61 -9.85 -0.81
N GLU A 443 -21.58 -9.86 -1.75
CA GLU A 443 -22.52 -10.97 -1.94
C GLU A 443 -21.82 -12.30 -2.29
N VAL A 444 -20.65 -12.25 -2.90
CA VAL A 444 -19.83 -13.44 -3.18
C VAL A 444 -19.46 -14.15 -1.88
N TRP A 445 -19.08 -13.39 -0.86
CA TRP A 445 -18.55 -13.90 0.39
C TRP A 445 -19.60 -14.40 1.36
N GLU A 446 -20.86 -13.99 1.24
CA GLU A 446 -21.97 -14.52 2.03
C GLU A 446 -22.13 -16.04 1.94
N ASN A 447 -21.75 -16.61 0.77
CA ASN A 447 -21.78 -18.05 0.53
C ASN A 447 -20.78 -18.87 1.39
N ILE A 448 -19.85 -18.24 2.07
CA ILE A 448 -18.98 -18.87 3.08
C ILE A 448 -19.80 -19.55 4.19
N ASN A 449 -20.99 -19.03 4.48
CA ASN A 449 -21.91 -19.64 5.44
C ASN A 449 -22.33 -21.08 5.05
N ASN A 450 -22.33 -21.40 3.76
CA ASN A 450 -22.70 -22.72 3.24
C ASN A 450 -21.60 -23.79 3.46
N ILE A 451 -20.38 -23.38 3.82
CA ILE A 451 -19.28 -24.33 4.07
C ILE A 451 -19.54 -25.03 5.41
N PRO A 452 -19.57 -26.39 5.45
CA PRO A 452 -19.66 -27.13 6.69
C PRO A 452 -18.50 -26.80 7.65
N ASN A 453 -18.78 -26.58 8.93
CA ASN A 453 -17.77 -26.25 9.94
C ASN A 453 -16.61 -27.28 9.93
N LYS A 454 -16.96 -28.57 9.80
CA LYS A 454 -15.98 -29.66 9.77
C LYS A 454 -15.00 -29.54 8.58
N GLU A 455 -15.46 -29.26 7.36
CA GLU A 455 -14.59 -29.13 6.19
C GLU A 455 -13.63 -27.94 6.35
N LEU A 456 -14.14 -26.80 6.79
CA LEU A 456 -13.31 -25.61 7.00
C LEU A 456 -12.28 -25.83 8.11
N TRP A 457 -12.68 -26.46 9.22
CA TRP A 457 -11.80 -26.77 10.33
C TRP A 457 -10.70 -27.76 9.97
N GLU A 458 -11.02 -28.87 9.27
CA GLU A 458 -10.03 -29.85 8.81
C GLU A 458 -8.97 -29.23 7.90
N ILE A 459 -9.37 -28.35 7.00
CA ILE A 459 -8.42 -27.62 6.13
C ILE A 459 -7.53 -26.70 6.99
N HIS A 460 -8.11 -25.97 7.92
CA HIS A 460 -7.36 -25.11 8.82
C HIS A 460 -6.33 -25.92 9.64
N GLN A 461 -6.72 -27.06 10.21
CA GLN A 461 -5.81 -27.93 10.96
C GLN A 461 -4.66 -28.48 10.09
N LYS A 462 -4.92 -28.86 8.85
CA LYS A 462 -3.89 -29.28 7.89
C LYS A 462 -2.91 -28.13 7.58
N ARG A 463 -3.42 -26.89 7.44
CA ARG A 463 -2.58 -25.71 7.24
C ARG A 463 -1.71 -25.42 8.45
N LYS A 464 -2.28 -25.51 9.65
CA LYS A 464 -1.57 -25.35 10.92
C LYS A 464 -0.46 -26.41 11.07
N GLN A 465 -0.76 -27.66 10.81
CA GLN A 465 0.25 -28.74 10.86
C GLN A 465 1.40 -28.42 9.90
N LYS A 466 1.11 -28.00 8.66
CA LYS A 466 2.15 -27.64 7.69
C LYS A 466 2.99 -26.43 8.17
N LEU A 467 2.38 -25.44 8.79
CA LEU A 467 3.10 -24.32 9.40
C LEU A 467 4.05 -24.84 10.51
N LEU A 468 3.58 -25.72 11.40
CA LEU A 468 4.40 -26.23 12.51
C LEU A 468 5.59 -27.06 12.02
N GLU A 469 5.46 -27.79 10.89
CA GLU A 469 6.59 -28.46 10.23
C GLU A 469 7.68 -27.44 9.83
N ILE A 470 7.27 -26.31 9.22
CA ILE A 470 8.19 -25.23 8.81
C ILE A 470 8.82 -24.56 10.04
N VAL A 471 8.04 -24.31 11.08
CA VAL A 471 8.54 -23.75 12.36
C VAL A 471 9.59 -24.67 12.96
N LYS A 472 9.32 -25.98 12.97
CA LYS A 472 10.26 -27.01 13.46
C LYS A 472 11.56 -27.02 12.66
N GLU A 473 11.46 -27.02 11.33
CA GLU A 473 12.62 -27.02 10.43
C GLU A 473 13.46 -25.75 10.62
N SER A 474 12.83 -24.57 10.56
CA SER A 474 13.49 -23.27 10.73
C SER A 474 14.18 -23.17 12.09
N THR A 475 13.50 -23.58 13.18
CA THR A 475 14.04 -23.58 14.53
C THR A 475 15.22 -24.54 14.64
N THR A 476 15.11 -25.76 14.10
CA THR A 476 16.17 -26.75 14.07
C THR A 476 17.42 -26.22 13.39
N ASN A 477 17.26 -25.62 12.20
CA ASN A 477 18.39 -25.10 11.42
C ASN A 477 19.07 -23.93 12.14
N ARG A 478 18.31 -23.03 12.75
CA ARG A 478 18.85 -21.91 13.55
C ARG A 478 19.63 -22.40 14.77
N LEU A 479 19.04 -23.27 15.59
CA LEU A 479 19.67 -23.78 16.81
C LEU A 479 20.91 -24.63 16.50
N ARG A 480 20.87 -25.45 15.43
CA ARG A 480 22.05 -26.23 15.00
C ARG A 480 23.22 -25.31 14.61
N ARG A 481 22.92 -24.24 13.87
CA ARG A 481 23.94 -23.24 13.51
C ARG A 481 24.48 -22.49 14.72
N SER A 482 23.67 -22.33 15.76
CA SER A 482 24.08 -21.73 17.04
C SER A 482 24.80 -22.72 18.01
N GLY A 483 25.07 -23.94 17.56
CA GLY A 483 25.88 -24.93 18.34
C GLY A 483 25.11 -25.78 19.35
N TYR A 484 23.76 -25.76 19.32
CA TYR A 484 22.96 -26.62 20.20
C TYR A 484 23.05 -28.08 19.79
N SER A 485 23.06 -28.97 20.79
CA SER A 485 23.02 -30.41 20.59
C SER A 485 21.70 -30.89 20.03
N TYR A 486 21.69 -32.10 19.45
CA TYR A 486 20.47 -32.75 18.96
C TYR A 486 19.40 -32.89 20.06
N GLU A 487 19.83 -33.24 21.27
CA GLU A 487 18.93 -33.42 22.42
C GLU A 487 18.26 -32.09 22.83
N GLU A 488 19.03 -31.01 22.92
CA GLU A 488 18.51 -29.69 23.23
C GLU A 488 17.54 -29.19 22.15
N ILE A 489 17.87 -29.39 20.88
CA ILE A 489 17.00 -29.03 19.76
C ILE A 489 15.69 -29.81 19.81
N ASN A 490 15.79 -31.12 20.08
CA ASN A 490 14.62 -32.00 20.19
C ASN A 490 13.76 -31.63 21.39
N ASP A 491 14.36 -31.30 22.55
CA ASP A 491 13.60 -30.83 23.73
C ASP A 491 12.77 -29.57 23.41
N ILE A 492 13.25 -28.67 22.55
CA ILE A 492 12.53 -27.48 22.15
C ILE A 492 11.44 -27.81 21.11
N THR A 493 11.84 -28.49 20.03
CA THR A 493 10.99 -28.67 18.86
C THR A 493 9.90 -29.72 19.00
N SER A 494 10.07 -30.70 19.90
CA SER A 494 9.06 -31.70 20.22
C SER A 494 7.86 -31.13 21.00
N LYS A 495 8.02 -29.95 21.61
CA LYS A 495 6.93 -29.24 22.32
C LYS A 495 5.96 -28.50 21.40
N LEU A 496 6.27 -28.40 20.08
CA LEU A 496 5.31 -27.91 19.11
C LEU A 496 4.04 -28.78 19.10
N ASN A 497 2.91 -28.14 19.44
CA ASN A 497 1.65 -28.85 19.64
C ASN A 497 0.58 -28.39 18.62
N PRO A 498 0.15 -29.27 17.69
CA PRO A 498 -0.88 -28.91 16.71
C PRO A 498 -2.26 -28.61 17.35
N ASN A 499 -2.50 -29.10 18.55
CA ASN A 499 -3.75 -28.85 19.27
C ASN A 499 -3.72 -27.57 20.13
N ALA A 500 -2.54 -26.98 20.37
CA ALA A 500 -2.42 -25.73 21.12
C ALA A 500 -2.94 -24.54 20.33
N LEU A 501 -3.60 -23.60 20.99
CA LEU A 501 -3.93 -22.30 20.39
C LEU A 501 -2.63 -21.63 19.93
N THR A 502 -2.53 -21.34 18.64
CA THR A 502 -1.32 -20.80 18.02
C THR A 502 -1.53 -19.35 17.62
N ILE A 503 -0.77 -18.45 18.25
CA ILE A 503 -0.84 -17.00 17.97
C ILE A 503 0.40 -16.60 17.18
N GLY A 504 0.19 -15.94 16.03
CA GLY A 504 1.25 -15.45 15.18
C GLY A 504 1.41 -13.93 15.21
N PHE A 505 2.66 -13.49 15.33
CA PHE A 505 3.04 -12.09 15.14
C PHE A 505 4.15 -12.05 14.09
N ALA A 506 3.88 -11.50 12.91
CA ALA A 506 4.89 -11.45 11.85
C ALA A 506 4.83 -10.12 11.09
N ARG A 507 5.83 -9.27 11.35
CA ARG A 507 5.93 -7.92 10.77
C ARG A 507 7.34 -7.36 10.98
N ARG A 508 7.67 -6.28 10.25
CA ARG A 508 8.92 -5.54 10.50
C ARG A 508 9.00 -5.16 11.98
N PHE A 509 10.13 -5.45 12.60
CA PHE A 509 10.39 -5.00 13.97
C PHE A 509 10.70 -3.50 13.94
N ALA A 510 9.84 -2.74 14.59
CA ALA A 510 9.96 -1.31 14.85
C ALA A 510 9.24 -1.02 16.17
N THR A 511 9.68 -0.01 16.92
CA THR A 511 9.20 0.28 18.28
C THR A 511 7.69 0.44 18.37
N TYR A 512 7.08 1.19 17.45
CA TYR A 512 5.64 1.43 17.45
C TYR A 512 4.79 0.17 17.21
N LYS A 513 5.37 -0.91 16.66
CA LYS A 513 4.68 -2.19 16.46
C LYS A 513 4.63 -3.05 17.70
N ARG A 514 5.37 -2.67 18.72
CA ARG A 514 5.32 -3.18 20.10
C ARG A 514 5.38 -4.72 20.20
N ALA A 515 6.32 -5.35 19.48
CA ALA A 515 6.44 -6.82 19.44
C ALA A 515 6.56 -7.47 20.83
N THR A 516 7.05 -6.75 21.82
CA THR A 516 7.24 -7.23 23.20
C THR A 516 6.08 -6.88 24.14
N LEU A 517 5.01 -6.23 23.66
CA LEU A 517 3.88 -5.83 24.51
C LEU A 517 3.26 -7.01 25.27
N ILE A 518 3.18 -8.19 24.65
CA ILE A 518 2.65 -9.42 25.26
C ILE A 518 3.52 -9.96 26.41
N PHE A 519 4.75 -9.47 26.56
CA PHE A 519 5.71 -9.84 27.59
C PHE A 519 5.87 -8.79 28.70
N ARG A 520 4.98 -7.78 28.74
CA ARG A 520 5.04 -6.71 29.72
C ARG A 520 4.82 -7.24 31.14
N ASP A 521 3.99 -8.26 31.30
CA ASP A 521 3.80 -9.03 32.53
C ASP A 521 4.25 -10.48 32.28
N LEU A 522 5.51 -10.79 32.64
CA LEU A 522 6.09 -12.10 32.43
C LEU A 522 5.44 -13.18 33.32
N GLU A 523 4.95 -12.85 34.51
CA GLU A 523 4.28 -13.80 35.37
C GLU A 523 2.94 -14.23 34.76
N ARG A 524 2.13 -13.27 34.33
CA ARG A 524 0.82 -13.52 33.75
C ARG A 524 0.91 -14.30 32.44
N ILE A 525 1.82 -13.93 31.54
CA ILE A 525 2.03 -14.69 30.29
C ILE A 525 2.60 -16.08 30.56
N THR A 526 3.38 -16.27 31.63
CA THR A 526 3.85 -17.60 32.04
C THR A 526 2.68 -18.50 32.41
N GLN A 527 1.69 -18.00 33.17
CA GLN A 527 0.50 -18.76 33.54
C GLN A 527 -0.34 -19.12 32.29
N ILE A 528 -0.50 -18.20 31.35
CA ILE A 528 -1.22 -18.44 30.09
C ILE A 528 -0.54 -19.55 29.26
N LEU A 529 0.78 -19.45 29.02
CA LEU A 529 1.51 -20.37 28.15
C LEU A 529 1.77 -21.75 28.81
N ASN A 530 1.74 -21.85 30.14
CA ASN A 530 1.98 -23.09 30.86
C ASN A 530 0.71 -23.81 31.32
N ASN A 531 -0.47 -23.36 30.88
CA ASN A 531 -1.71 -24.05 31.18
C ASN A 531 -1.78 -25.38 30.41
N ALA A 532 -1.77 -26.50 31.12
CA ALA A 532 -1.75 -27.85 30.53
C ALA A 532 -3.06 -28.26 29.86
N GLU A 533 -4.21 -27.72 30.35
CA GLU A 533 -5.54 -28.03 29.79
C GLU A 533 -5.84 -27.18 28.56
N ARG A 534 -5.28 -25.97 28.49
CA ARG A 534 -5.53 -24.98 27.45
C ARG A 534 -4.20 -24.42 26.90
N PRO A 535 -3.34 -25.26 26.31
CA PRO A 535 -2.00 -24.87 25.90
C PRO A 535 -2.02 -23.77 24.82
N VAL A 536 -1.15 -22.79 24.97
CA VAL A 536 -0.94 -21.69 24.00
C VAL A 536 0.50 -21.68 23.56
N GLN A 537 0.74 -21.41 22.28
CA GLN A 537 2.09 -21.21 21.72
C GLN A 537 2.14 -19.96 20.86
N LEU A 538 3.30 -19.29 20.83
CA LEU A 538 3.54 -18.04 20.12
C LEU A 538 4.56 -18.23 19.02
N ILE A 539 4.32 -17.66 17.86
CA ILE A 539 5.24 -17.66 16.73
C ILE A 539 5.51 -16.20 16.32
N PHE A 540 6.78 -15.80 16.38
CA PHE A 540 7.26 -14.49 15.96
C PHE A 540 8.09 -14.62 14.70
N ALA A 541 7.94 -13.67 13.77
CA ALA A 541 8.77 -13.54 12.58
C ALA A 541 8.90 -12.06 12.16
N GLY A 542 10.00 -11.72 11.52
CA GLY A 542 10.21 -10.36 11.02
C GLY A 542 11.67 -9.98 10.94
N LYS A 543 11.91 -8.85 10.32
CA LYS A 543 13.23 -8.25 10.17
C LYS A 543 13.21 -6.82 10.74
N ALA A 544 14.30 -6.37 11.36
CA ALA A 544 14.52 -4.97 11.65
C ALA A 544 15.38 -4.36 10.52
N HIS A 545 15.19 -3.08 10.20
CA HIS A 545 16.10 -2.42 9.27
C HIS A 545 17.54 -2.45 9.83
N PRO A 546 18.58 -2.65 9.00
CA PRO A 546 19.96 -2.74 9.50
C PRO A 546 20.44 -1.51 10.31
N ALA A 547 19.87 -0.33 10.03
CA ALA A 547 20.14 0.89 10.79
C ALA A 547 19.20 1.10 12.01
N ASP A 548 18.17 0.28 12.19
CA ASP A 548 17.19 0.38 13.29
C ASP A 548 17.66 -0.49 14.46
N LYS A 549 18.49 0.09 15.32
CA LYS A 549 19.04 -0.62 16.49
C LYS A 549 17.95 -1.02 17.49
N GLU A 550 16.99 -0.15 17.74
CA GLU A 550 15.88 -0.43 18.65
C GLU A 550 15.02 -1.59 18.15
N GLY A 551 14.75 -1.65 16.84
CA GLY A 551 14.07 -2.80 16.23
C GLY A 551 14.86 -4.11 16.35
N GLN A 552 16.20 -4.05 16.24
CA GLN A 552 17.08 -5.22 16.47
C GLN A 552 17.06 -5.68 17.93
N ASP A 553 17.04 -4.75 18.87
CA ASP A 553 16.97 -5.04 20.31
C ASP A 553 15.65 -5.72 20.69
N LEU A 554 14.54 -5.43 20.00
CA LEU A 554 13.28 -6.16 20.16
C LEU A 554 13.40 -7.63 19.72
N ILE A 555 14.12 -7.92 18.63
CA ILE A 555 14.39 -9.30 18.19
C ILE A 555 15.20 -10.05 19.26
N LYS A 556 16.27 -9.43 19.73
CA LYS A 556 17.12 -9.97 20.79
C LYS A 556 16.32 -10.26 22.06
N ARG A 557 15.48 -9.33 22.48
CA ARG A 557 14.63 -9.49 23.68
C ARG A 557 13.67 -10.67 23.55
N ILE A 558 13.03 -10.85 22.38
CA ILE A 558 12.16 -12.00 22.14
C ILE A 558 12.96 -13.31 22.16
N HIS A 559 14.18 -13.32 21.59
CA HIS A 559 15.06 -14.48 21.66
C HIS A 559 15.39 -14.83 23.11
N GLU A 560 15.84 -13.86 23.92
CA GLU A 560 16.16 -14.08 25.36
C GLU A 560 14.96 -14.66 26.10
N ILE A 561 13.76 -14.08 25.93
CA ILE A 561 12.55 -14.60 26.59
C ILE A 561 12.24 -16.02 26.12
N SER A 562 12.34 -16.30 24.81
CA SER A 562 12.05 -17.64 24.27
C SER A 562 12.96 -18.74 24.80
N MET A 563 14.15 -18.38 25.30
CA MET A 563 15.13 -19.30 25.84
C MET A 563 15.02 -19.48 27.37
N MET A 564 14.17 -18.69 28.05
CA MET A 564 13.90 -18.88 29.50
C MET A 564 13.24 -20.23 29.73
N PRO A 565 13.57 -20.94 30.85
CA PRO A 565 13.07 -22.30 31.12
C PRO A 565 11.54 -22.44 30.98
N GLN A 566 10.75 -21.48 31.47
CA GLN A 566 9.29 -21.50 31.45
C GLN A 566 8.68 -21.26 30.05
N PHE A 567 9.45 -20.71 29.11
CA PHE A 567 8.98 -20.37 27.74
C PHE A 567 9.61 -21.27 26.67
N LYS A 568 10.63 -22.04 27.02
CA LYS A 568 11.36 -22.90 26.09
C LYS A 568 10.45 -23.94 25.44
N GLY A 569 10.33 -23.89 24.10
CA GLY A 569 9.44 -24.73 23.32
C GLY A 569 7.96 -24.26 23.28
N LYS A 570 7.69 -23.02 23.72
CA LYS A 570 6.36 -22.39 23.64
C LYS A 570 6.37 -21.07 22.84
N ILE A 571 7.54 -20.44 22.74
CA ILE A 571 7.78 -19.23 21.95
C ILE A 571 8.81 -19.58 20.88
N PHE A 572 8.44 -19.36 19.62
CA PHE A 572 9.28 -19.63 18.45
C PHE A 572 9.55 -18.33 17.69
N LEU A 573 10.82 -18.02 17.49
CA LEU A 573 11.26 -16.87 16.69
C LEU A 573 11.83 -17.39 15.38
N LEU A 574 11.19 -17.04 14.27
CA LEU A 574 11.61 -17.43 12.92
C LEU A 574 12.48 -16.35 12.30
N GLU A 575 13.53 -16.76 11.62
CA GLU A 575 14.42 -15.87 10.89
C GLU A 575 14.06 -15.76 9.41
N ASN A 576 14.57 -14.74 8.76
CA ASN A 576 14.46 -14.50 7.33
C ASN A 576 13.02 -14.45 6.78
N TYR A 577 12.14 -13.77 7.50
CA TYR A 577 10.73 -13.59 7.10
C TYR A 577 10.63 -13.02 5.67
N ASN A 578 9.85 -13.68 4.82
CA ASN A 578 9.62 -13.34 3.41
C ASN A 578 8.20 -13.71 2.97
N ILE A 579 7.85 -13.48 1.69
CA ILE A 579 6.52 -13.79 1.12
C ILE A 579 6.14 -15.26 1.29
N ALA A 580 7.07 -16.19 1.06
CA ALA A 580 6.78 -17.63 1.18
C ALA A 580 6.41 -18.01 2.61
N MET A 581 7.22 -17.59 3.60
CA MET A 581 6.94 -17.83 5.02
C MET A 581 5.65 -17.12 5.46
N SER A 582 5.40 -15.91 4.97
CA SER A 582 4.18 -15.17 5.26
C SER A 582 2.91 -15.94 4.86
N ARG A 583 2.90 -16.57 3.68
CA ARG A 583 1.76 -17.38 3.19
C ARG A 583 1.41 -18.54 4.15
N TYR A 584 2.41 -19.16 4.76
CA TYR A 584 2.18 -20.21 5.74
C TYR A 584 1.67 -19.66 7.07
N LEU A 585 2.25 -18.55 7.55
CA LEU A 585 1.85 -17.93 8.82
C LEU A 585 0.41 -17.42 8.76
N VAL A 586 0.05 -16.62 7.75
CA VAL A 586 -1.30 -16.03 7.62
C VAL A 586 -2.40 -17.04 7.34
N SER A 587 -2.05 -18.29 7.02
CA SER A 587 -3.03 -19.36 6.77
C SER A 587 -2.95 -20.53 7.76
N GLY A 588 -1.99 -20.52 8.70
CA GLY A 588 -1.72 -21.67 9.56
C GLY A 588 -1.73 -21.38 11.07
N VAL A 589 -1.68 -20.10 11.49
CA VAL A 589 -1.95 -19.75 12.90
C VAL A 589 -3.47 -19.69 13.16
N ASP A 590 -3.87 -19.75 14.41
CA ASP A 590 -5.29 -19.60 14.78
C ASP A 590 -5.66 -18.13 14.96
N VAL A 591 -4.74 -17.34 15.53
CA VAL A 591 -4.91 -15.91 15.83
C VAL A 591 -3.76 -15.11 15.24
N TRP A 592 -4.10 -14.01 14.59
CA TRP A 592 -3.15 -13.02 14.08
C TRP A 592 -3.08 -11.83 15.02
N LEU A 593 -1.95 -11.69 15.72
CA LEU A 593 -1.71 -10.62 16.68
C LEU A 593 -1.16 -9.37 15.96
N ASN A 594 -1.81 -8.23 16.17
CA ASN A 594 -1.41 -6.96 15.60
C ASN A 594 -1.62 -5.82 16.63
N ASN A 595 -0.56 -5.35 17.25
CA ASN A 595 -0.62 -4.43 18.37
C ASN A 595 0.21 -3.14 18.18
N PRO A 596 0.00 -2.41 17.05
CA PRO A 596 0.67 -1.15 16.84
C PRO A 596 0.24 -0.12 17.91
N ARG A 597 1.08 0.88 18.12
CA ARG A 597 0.69 2.06 18.89
C ARG A 597 -0.22 2.92 18.02
N ARG A 598 -1.47 3.10 18.43
CA ARG A 598 -2.44 3.93 17.72
C ARG A 598 -2.08 5.41 17.84
N PRO A 599 -2.15 6.23 16.74
CA PRO A 599 -2.61 5.91 15.39
C PRO A 599 -1.46 5.70 14.38
N MET A 600 -0.41 4.97 14.75
CA MET A 600 0.84 4.88 13.98
C MET A 600 0.83 3.81 12.87
N GLU A 601 -0.23 2.99 12.76
CA GLU A 601 -0.38 2.05 11.65
C GLU A 601 -1.28 2.65 10.58
N ALA A 602 -0.71 3.06 9.45
CA ALA A 602 -1.46 3.71 8.37
C ALA A 602 -2.60 2.82 7.82
N SER A 603 -2.34 1.57 7.61
CA SER A 603 -3.36 0.58 7.21
C SER A 603 -3.06 -0.80 7.80
N GLY A 604 -1.91 -1.38 7.49
CA GLY A 604 -1.65 -2.81 7.66
C GLY A 604 -2.43 -3.64 6.63
N THR A 605 -1.85 -4.75 6.19
CA THR A 605 -2.51 -5.70 5.27
C THR A 605 -2.36 -7.16 5.72
N SER A 606 -1.51 -7.43 6.71
CA SER A 606 -1.26 -8.80 7.18
C SER A 606 -2.50 -9.43 7.82
N GLY A 607 -3.26 -8.65 8.59
CA GLY A 607 -4.53 -9.09 9.16
C GLY A 607 -5.60 -9.40 8.10
N GLN A 608 -5.62 -8.67 7.00
CA GLN A 608 -6.51 -8.94 5.86
C GLN A 608 -6.15 -10.28 5.20
N LYS A 609 -4.85 -10.59 5.05
CA LYS A 609 -4.36 -11.88 4.56
C LYS A 609 -4.75 -13.03 5.50
N ALA A 610 -4.65 -12.80 6.79
CA ALA A 610 -5.07 -13.74 7.81
C ALA A 610 -6.59 -14.02 7.73
N SER A 611 -7.41 -12.97 7.68
CA SER A 611 -8.87 -13.08 7.61
C SER A 611 -9.36 -13.93 6.44
N VAL A 612 -8.87 -13.69 5.22
CA VAL A 612 -9.32 -14.42 4.03
C VAL A 612 -8.98 -15.92 4.09
N ASN A 613 -8.01 -16.29 4.94
CA ASN A 613 -7.63 -17.67 5.24
C ASN A 613 -8.34 -18.24 6.49
N GLY A 614 -9.27 -17.51 7.09
CA GLY A 614 -10.00 -17.93 8.28
C GLY A 614 -9.21 -17.78 9.59
N VAL A 615 -8.03 -17.19 9.56
CA VAL A 615 -7.29 -16.82 10.77
C VAL A 615 -7.90 -15.57 11.39
N ILE A 616 -8.15 -15.59 12.69
CA ILE A 616 -8.91 -14.54 13.37
C ILE A 616 -7.97 -13.42 13.84
N ASN A 617 -8.34 -12.17 13.57
CA ASN A 617 -7.55 -11.01 14.03
C ASN A 617 -7.77 -10.72 15.52
N PHE A 618 -6.65 -10.45 16.19
CA PHE A 618 -6.59 -9.85 17.51
C PHE A 618 -5.71 -8.61 17.42
N SER A 619 -6.34 -7.45 17.36
CA SER A 619 -5.64 -6.23 16.95
C SER A 619 -6.10 -4.98 17.70
N VAL A 620 -5.17 -4.04 17.87
CA VAL A 620 -5.52 -2.67 18.24
C VAL A 620 -6.41 -2.06 17.14
N LEU A 621 -7.34 -1.18 17.50
CA LEU A 621 -8.22 -0.45 16.58
C LEU A 621 -7.45 0.65 15.85
N ASP A 622 -6.54 0.23 14.99
CA ASP A 622 -5.67 1.09 14.18
C ASP A 622 -5.69 0.65 12.71
N GLY A 623 -5.30 1.54 11.82
CA GLY A 623 -5.28 1.28 10.39
C GLY A 623 -6.62 0.74 9.87
N TRP A 624 -6.57 -0.35 9.09
CA TRP A 624 -7.78 -0.96 8.52
C TRP A 624 -8.72 -1.57 9.56
N TRP A 625 -8.17 -2.03 10.71
CA TRP A 625 -8.99 -2.67 11.74
C TRP A 625 -9.90 -1.69 12.47
N ALA A 626 -9.55 -0.39 12.50
CA ALA A 626 -10.41 0.65 13.04
C ALA A 626 -11.76 0.78 12.29
N GLU A 627 -11.79 0.40 11.01
CA GLU A 627 -13.01 0.39 10.18
C GLU A 627 -13.49 -1.02 9.81
N GLY A 628 -12.67 -2.05 10.05
CA GLY A 628 -12.96 -3.44 9.71
C GLY A 628 -13.56 -4.26 10.82
N TYR A 629 -13.32 -3.90 12.08
CA TYR A 629 -13.85 -4.59 13.22
C TYR A 629 -15.36 -4.36 13.38
N ASN A 630 -16.13 -5.45 13.53
CA ASN A 630 -17.60 -5.41 13.63
C ASN A 630 -18.15 -6.15 14.85
N GLN A 631 -17.31 -6.47 15.85
CA GLN A 631 -17.60 -7.21 17.08
C GLN A 631 -17.79 -8.73 16.89
N GLU A 632 -18.01 -9.23 15.69
CA GLU A 632 -18.24 -10.65 15.41
C GLU A 632 -17.12 -11.32 14.61
N ASN A 633 -16.15 -10.53 14.08
CA ASN A 633 -15.11 -11.01 13.15
C ASN A 633 -13.70 -11.10 13.76
N GLY A 634 -13.58 -10.96 15.07
CA GLY A 634 -12.31 -11.01 15.79
C GLY A 634 -12.36 -10.28 17.12
N TRP A 635 -11.18 -9.87 17.61
CA TRP A 635 -11.06 -9.20 18.91
C TRP A 635 -10.22 -7.93 18.84
N THR A 636 -10.46 -7.03 19.81
CA THR A 636 -9.71 -5.77 19.92
C THR A 636 -8.77 -5.78 21.12
N ILE A 637 -7.68 -5.04 21.00
CA ILE A 637 -6.77 -4.66 22.07
C ILE A 637 -7.01 -3.19 22.35
N GLY A 638 -7.21 -2.82 23.61
CA GLY A 638 -7.47 -1.45 24.00
C GLY A 638 -8.81 -0.90 23.52
N THR A 639 -8.92 0.41 23.51
CA THR A 639 -10.10 1.17 23.09
C THR A 639 -9.69 2.30 22.13
N ASN A 640 -10.65 3.17 21.78
CA ASN A 640 -10.37 4.39 21.02
C ASN A 640 -9.93 5.58 21.92
N ALA A 641 -9.67 5.35 23.20
CA ALA A 641 -9.25 6.40 24.13
C ALA A 641 -7.92 7.02 23.70
N GLU A 642 -7.78 8.31 23.95
CA GLU A 642 -6.53 9.03 23.86
C GLU A 642 -5.77 8.93 25.19
N PHE A 643 -4.46 8.82 25.12
CA PHE A 643 -3.58 8.68 26.27
C PHE A 643 -2.61 9.86 26.35
N THR A 644 -2.22 10.22 27.57
CA THR A 644 -1.29 11.32 27.80
C THR A 644 0.17 10.94 27.54
N SER A 645 0.45 9.63 27.60
CA SER A 645 1.80 9.09 27.35
C SER A 645 1.75 7.71 26.66
N TYR A 646 2.85 7.37 26.01
CA TYR A 646 3.03 6.04 25.41
C TYR A 646 3.08 4.93 26.46
N GLU A 647 3.60 5.21 27.65
CA GLU A 647 3.69 4.26 28.74
C GLU A 647 2.29 3.90 29.27
N GLU A 648 1.43 4.90 29.48
CA GLU A 648 0.04 4.71 29.87
C GLU A 648 -0.74 3.90 28.84
N GLN A 649 -0.54 4.21 27.54
CA GLN A 649 -1.16 3.44 26.45
C GLN A 649 -0.68 1.99 26.44
N ASP A 650 0.62 1.76 26.62
CA ASP A 650 1.19 0.42 26.60
C ASP A 650 0.69 -0.40 27.80
N ASP A 651 0.52 0.20 28.99
CA ASP A 651 -0.06 -0.44 30.15
C ASP A 651 -1.52 -0.83 29.92
N ALA A 652 -2.34 0.12 29.48
CA ALA A 652 -3.76 -0.12 29.22
C ALA A 652 -3.97 -1.21 28.16
N ASP A 653 -3.23 -1.13 27.05
CA ASP A 653 -3.32 -2.09 25.95
C ASP A 653 -2.83 -3.50 26.39
N SER A 654 -1.77 -3.60 27.17
CA SER A 654 -1.27 -4.90 27.67
C SER A 654 -2.28 -5.57 28.59
N GLN A 655 -2.89 -4.82 29.51
CA GLN A 655 -3.94 -5.34 30.41
C GLN A 655 -5.18 -5.78 29.63
N SER A 656 -5.59 -4.99 28.64
CA SER A 656 -6.68 -5.35 27.72
C SER A 656 -6.37 -6.62 26.94
N MET A 657 -5.12 -6.78 26.48
CA MET A 657 -4.64 -7.96 25.74
C MET A 657 -4.77 -9.21 26.59
N TYR A 658 -4.22 -9.22 27.80
CA TYR A 658 -4.29 -10.37 28.69
C TYR A 658 -5.72 -10.74 29.06
N ARG A 659 -6.54 -9.77 29.44
CA ARG A 659 -7.95 -10.02 29.75
C ARG A 659 -8.69 -10.65 28.59
N THR A 660 -8.49 -10.14 27.37
CA THR A 660 -9.15 -10.68 26.17
C THR A 660 -8.67 -12.10 25.86
N LEU A 661 -7.38 -12.41 26.06
CA LEU A 661 -6.86 -13.76 25.90
C LEU A 661 -7.49 -14.72 26.91
N GLU A 662 -7.51 -14.37 28.20
CA GLU A 662 -7.96 -15.22 29.30
C GLU A 662 -9.48 -15.43 29.30
N GLU A 663 -10.26 -14.35 29.07
CA GLU A 663 -11.72 -14.38 29.21
C GLU A 663 -12.47 -14.72 27.92
N LYS A 664 -11.86 -14.45 26.75
CA LYS A 664 -12.56 -14.57 25.46
C LYS A 664 -11.88 -15.55 24.51
N ILE A 665 -10.63 -15.31 24.12
CA ILE A 665 -9.98 -16.07 23.04
C ILE A 665 -9.75 -17.52 23.44
N ILE A 666 -9.04 -17.75 24.53
CA ILE A 666 -8.70 -19.11 25.00
C ILE A 666 -9.96 -19.92 25.33
N PRO A 667 -10.94 -19.40 26.11
CA PRO A 667 -12.18 -20.15 26.36
C PRO A 667 -12.96 -20.48 25.10
N THR A 668 -13.03 -19.56 24.13
CA THR A 668 -13.75 -19.79 22.88
C THR A 668 -13.09 -20.87 22.02
N TYR A 669 -11.74 -20.88 21.92
CA TYR A 669 -11.01 -21.91 21.18
C TYR A 669 -11.18 -23.31 21.79
N TYR A 670 -11.18 -23.40 23.12
CA TYR A 670 -11.25 -24.68 23.85
C TYR A 670 -12.67 -25.13 24.19
N SER A 671 -13.73 -24.36 23.84
CA SER A 671 -15.12 -24.79 23.97
C SER A 671 -15.53 -25.77 22.86
N LYS A 672 -14.80 -26.91 22.76
CA LYS A 672 -14.96 -27.90 21.69
C LYS A 672 -16.10 -28.87 22.02
N ASP A 673 -16.86 -29.25 20.97
CA ASP A 673 -17.85 -30.30 21.02
C ASP A 673 -17.20 -31.71 20.99
N GLU A 674 -18.00 -32.77 20.89
CA GLU A 674 -17.56 -34.17 20.78
C GLU A 674 -16.74 -34.46 19.53
N ASN A 675 -16.84 -33.60 18.48
CA ASN A 675 -16.05 -33.69 17.25
C ASN A 675 -14.74 -32.89 17.34
N GLY A 676 -14.47 -32.25 18.48
CA GLY A 676 -13.29 -31.42 18.69
C GLY A 676 -13.34 -30.05 18.02
N ILE A 677 -14.55 -29.55 17.68
CA ILE A 677 -14.77 -28.27 16.98
C ILE A 677 -15.53 -27.31 17.89
N SER A 678 -15.10 -26.07 17.96
CA SER A 678 -15.82 -25.01 18.65
C SER A 678 -16.73 -24.24 17.67
N ASP A 679 -18.04 -24.37 17.80
CA ASP A 679 -19.00 -23.66 16.96
C ASP A 679 -18.87 -22.14 17.08
N LYS A 680 -18.55 -21.64 18.29
CA LYS A 680 -18.30 -20.20 18.51
C LYS A 680 -17.07 -19.74 17.71
N TRP A 681 -16.01 -20.55 17.70
CA TRP A 681 -14.80 -20.27 16.92
C TRP A 681 -15.11 -20.25 15.43
N MET A 682 -15.83 -21.27 14.94
CA MET A 682 -16.20 -21.38 13.53
C MET A 682 -17.08 -20.22 13.07
N LYS A 683 -17.98 -19.72 13.93
CA LYS A 683 -18.78 -18.54 13.62
C LYS A 683 -17.89 -17.32 13.39
N ILE A 684 -16.91 -17.07 14.28
CA ILE A 684 -15.98 -15.93 14.15
C ILE A 684 -15.11 -16.08 12.91
N MET A 685 -14.61 -17.29 12.62
CA MET A 685 -13.85 -17.57 11.40
C MET A 685 -14.61 -17.20 10.14
N LYS A 686 -15.88 -17.67 10.02
CA LYS A 686 -16.72 -17.35 8.86
C LYS A 686 -17.04 -15.86 8.77
N ASN A 687 -17.40 -15.22 9.87
CA ASN A 687 -17.65 -13.79 9.91
C ASN A 687 -16.40 -12.97 9.53
N SER A 688 -15.21 -13.42 9.96
CA SER A 688 -13.95 -12.81 9.56
C SER A 688 -13.75 -12.86 8.04
N ILE A 689 -13.95 -14.03 7.41
CA ILE A 689 -13.85 -14.19 5.96
C ILE A 689 -14.89 -13.32 5.22
N ILE A 690 -16.16 -13.40 5.63
CA ILE A 690 -17.29 -12.71 4.98
C ILE A 690 -17.10 -11.20 5.02
N SER A 691 -16.81 -10.65 6.20
CA SER A 691 -16.70 -9.19 6.38
C SER A 691 -15.46 -8.57 5.77
N THR A 692 -14.48 -9.39 5.39
CA THR A 692 -13.18 -8.87 4.91
C THR A 692 -12.87 -9.23 3.47
N GLY A 693 -13.38 -10.35 2.95
CA GLY A 693 -12.99 -10.91 1.67
C GLY A 693 -13.19 -9.97 0.48
N GLY A 694 -14.36 -9.33 0.39
CA GLY A 694 -14.67 -8.34 -0.64
C GLY A 694 -14.07 -6.98 -0.33
N LYS A 695 -14.40 -6.46 0.85
CA LYS A 695 -14.11 -5.09 1.30
C LYS A 695 -12.61 -4.77 1.35
N TYR A 696 -11.77 -5.73 1.70
CA TYR A 696 -10.31 -5.53 1.82
C TYR A 696 -9.51 -6.28 0.74
N SER A 697 -10.11 -6.48 -0.44
CA SER A 697 -9.37 -6.92 -1.64
C SER A 697 -8.74 -5.74 -2.38
N THR A 698 -7.59 -5.96 -3.02
CA THR A 698 -7.03 -4.97 -3.94
C THR A 698 -7.88 -4.80 -5.20
N SER A 699 -8.75 -5.75 -5.53
CA SER A 699 -9.76 -5.56 -6.58
C SER A 699 -10.73 -4.43 -6.23
N ARG A 700 -11.31 -4.42 -5.00
CA ARG A 700 -12.15 -3.31 -4.51
C ARG A 700 -11.33 -2.03 -4.43
N MET A 701 -10.11 -2.08 -3.88
CA MET A 701 -9.22 -0.91 -3.78
C MET A 701 -9.00 -0.26 -5.16
N LEU A 702 -8.72 -1.05 -6.19
CA LEU A 702 -8.52 -0.54 -7.55
C LEU A 702 -9.80 -0.05 -8.22
N VAL A 703 -10.93 -0.65 -7.91
CA VAL A 703 -12.25 -0.12 -8.32
C VAL A 703 -12.43 1.29 -7.75
N ASP A 704 -12.10 1.50 -6.47
CA ASP A 704 -12.18 2.82 -5.82
C ASP A 704 -11.18 3.82 -6.41
N TYR A 705 -9.91 3.43 -6.60
CA TYR A 705 -8.91 4.27 -7.27
C TYR A 705 -9.37 4.67 -8.67
N THR A 706 -9.91 3.72 -9.43
CA THR A 706 -10.35 3.97 -10.81
C THR A 706 -11.54 4.93 -10.84
N ASN A 707 -12.56 4.67 -10.03
CA ASN A 707 -13.78 5.48 -10.03
C ASN A 707 -13.55 6.89 -9.48
N ASN A 708 -12.78 7.01 -8.38
CA ASN A 708 -12.73 8.23 -7.58
C ASN A 708 -11.51 9.10 -7.89
N LEU A 709 -10.44 8.52 -8.44
CA LEU A 709 -9.18 9.23 -8.67
C LEU A 709 -8.75 9.20 -10.14
N TYR A 710 -8.63 8.01 -10.76
CA TYR A 710 -8.08 7.91 -12.12
C TYR A 710 -9.04 8.48 -13.17
N MET A 711 -10.31 8.06 -13.19
CA MET A 711 -11.26 8.53 -14.23
C MET A 711 -11.59 10.02 -14.13
N PRO A 712 -11.78 10.61 -12.93
CA PRO A 712 -11.88 12.07 -12.80
C PRO A 712 -10.68 12.82 -13.39
N LEU A 713 -9.46 12.34 -13.15
CA LEU A 713 -8.26 12.94 -13.71
C LEU A 713 -8.15 12.72 -15.23
N CYS A 714 -8.47 11.51 -15.73
CA CYS A 714 -8.51 11.26 -17.17
C CYS A 714 -9.44 12.27 -17.90
N ASN A 715 -10.62 12.51 -17.32
CA ASN A 715 -11.60 13.43 -17.91
C ASN A 715 -11.09 14.89 -17.86
N LEU A 716 -10.49 15.31 -16.75
CA LEU A 716 -9.92 16.65 -16.61
C LEU A 716 -8.71 16.84 -17.54
N THR A 717 -7.83 15.87 -17.62
CA THR A 717 -6.67 15.89 -18.52
C THR A 717 -7.11 16.08 -19.97
N LYS A 718 -8.15 15.37 -20.42
CA LYS A 718 -8.68 15.54 -21.77
C LYS A 718 -9.14 16.98 -22.01
N LYS A 719 -9.93 17.55 -21.09
CA LYS A 719 -10.37 18.97 -21.18
C LYS A 719 -9.18 19.94 -21.27
N TYR A 720 -8.12 19.72 -20.47
CA TYR A 720 -6.94 20.58 -20.47
C TYR A 720 -6.13 20.48 -21.76
N TYR A 721 -6.02 19.27 -22.35
CA TYR A 721 -5.27 19.08 -23.60
C TYR A 721 -6.06 19.45 -24.86
N GLU A 722 -7.39 19.40 -24.84
CA GLU A 722 -8.22 19.81 -25.94
C GLU A 722 -8.16 21.32 -26.19
N ASN A 723 -8.01 22.12 -25.13
CA ASN A 723 -7.88 23.57 -25.25
C ASN A 723 -6.95 24.16 -24.16
N ILE A 724 -5.69 24.36 -24.52
CA ILE A 724 -4.66 24.93 -23.62
C ILE A 724 -4.95 26.41 -23.28
N ASP A 725 -5.61 27.14 -24.15
CA ASP A 725 -5.99 28.53 -23.88
C ASP A 725 -6.95 28.59 -22.69
N ASN A 726 -7.88 27.64 -22.56
CA ASN A 726 -8.76 27.55 -21.40
C ASN A 726 -7.97 27.34 -20.10
N VAL A 727 -6.82 26.61 -20.12
CA VAL A 727 -5.97 26.46 -18.93
C VAL A 727 -5.24 27.76 -18.59
N ALA A 728 -4.85 28.53 -19.62
CA ALA A 728 -4.26 29.85 -19.40
C ALA A 728 -5.30 30.83 -18.83
N GLU A 729 -6.53 30.82 -19.33
CA GLU A 729 -7.65 31.60 -18.79
C GLU A 729 -7.97 31.20 -17.35
N PHE A 730 -8.01 29.89 -17.06
CA PHE A 730 -8.18 29.38 -15.70
C PHE A 730 -7.05 29.85 -14.78
N ASN A 731 -5.81 29.90 -15.25
CA ASN A 731 -4.70 30.42 -14.47
C ASN A 731 -4.83 31.93 -14.20
N LEU A 732 -5.31 32.73 -15.19
CA LEU A 732 -5.63 34.14 -14.99
C LEU A 732 -6.80 34.32 -14.00
N TRP A 733 -7.81 33.49 -14.06
CA TRP A 733 -8.92 33.46 -13.12
C TRP A 733 -8.41 33.21 -11.68
N LYS A 734 -7.52 32.22 -11.46
CA LYS A 734 -6.90 31.99 -10.14
C LYS A 734 -6.15 33.21 -9.64
N LYS A 735 -5.33 33.85 -10.48
CA LYS A 735 -4.62 35.08 -10.13
C LYS A 735 -5.57 36.20 -9.71
N ASN A 736 -6.66 36.39 -10.43
CA ASN A 736 -7.69 37.35 -10.08
C ASN A 736 -8.32 37.05 -8.72
N LEU A 737 -8.60 35.77 -8.42
CA LEU A 737 -9.10 35.37 -7.11
C LEU A 737 -8.10 35.70 -5.98
N TYR A 738 -6.84 35.32 -6.12
CA TYR A 738 -5.83 35.58 -5.08
C TYR A 738 -5.64 37.08 -4.78
N ILE A 739 -5.80 37.95 -5.79
CA ILE A 739 -5.72 39.39 -5.63
C ILE A 739 -6.93 39.95 -4.86
N ASN A 740 -8.12 39.50 -5.20
CA ASN A 740 -9.38 40.12 -4.74
C ASN A 740 -10.03 39.37 -3.56
N TRP A 741 -9.57 38.15 -3.20
CA TRP A 741 -10.24 37.30 -2.22
C TRP A 741 -10.38 37.91 -0.82
N LYS A 742 -9.35 38.61 -0.36
CA LYS A 742 -9.33 39.26 0.94
C LYS A 742 -10.42 40.34 1.08
N ASP A 743 -10.83 40.96 -0.01
CA ASP A 743 -11.78 42.09 -0.03
C ASP A 743 -13.25 41.63 -0.09
N ILE A 744 -13.53 40.32 -0.14
CA ILE A 744 -14.89 39.78 0.02
C ILE A 744 -15.39 40.08 1.42
N LYS A 745 -16.64 40.60 1.51
CA LYS A 745 -17.32 40.84 2.78
C LYS A 745 -18.55 39.95 2.88
N ILE A 746 -18.76 39.39 4.06
CA ILE A 746 -19.94 38.57 4.36
C ILE A 746 -20.65 39.20 5.53
N THR A 747 -21.98 39.39 5.42
CA THR A 747 -22.81 39.98 6.47
C THR A 747 -24.01 39.08 6.74
N GLN A 748 -24.29 38.80 8.00
CA GLN A 748 -25.47 38.04 8.40
C GLN A 748 -26.73 38.92 8.26
N LYS A 749 -27.79 38.40 7.61
CA LYS A 749 -29.04 39.18 7.38
C LYS A 749 -30.09 38.93 8.45
N ASN A 750 -30.22 37.71 8.96
CA ASN A 750 -31.16 37.38 10.00
C ASN A 750 -30.39 36.95 11.28
N ASN A 751 -30.56 37.72 12.33
CA ASN A 751 -29.95 37.38 13.62
C ASN A 751 -30.87 36.40 14.36
N LEU A 752 -30.43 35.15 14.46
CA LEU A 752 -31.13 34.04 15.11
C LEU A 752 -30.42 33.60 16.40
N ASN A 753 -29.68 34.50 17.07
CA ASN A 753 -29.01 34.20 18.32
C ASN A 753 -30.01 33.91 19.46
N ASN A 754 -29.69 32.88 20.25
CA ASN A 754 -30.47 32.48 21.46
C ASN A 754 -31.94 32.09 21.19
N ILE A 755 -32.23 31.50 20.02
CA ILE A 755 -33.56 30.97 19.73
C ILE A 755 -33.69 29.57 20.33
N THR A 756 -34.82 29.30 21.03
CA THR A 756 -35.20 27.95 21.47
C THR A 756 -36.24 27.40 20.51
N MET A 757 -36.05 26.15 20.05
CA MET A 757 -37.00 25.50 19.17
C MET A 757 -37.05 23.98 19.43
N ASP A 758 -38.11 23.32 18.96
CA ASP A 758 -38.24 21.87 19.07
C ASP A 758 -37.40 21.13 18.04
N ALA A 759 -36.89 19.96 18.41
CA ALA A 759 -36.20 19.09 17.48
C ALA A 759 -37.09 18.68 16.29
N GLY A 760 -36.54 18.61 15.11
CA GLY A 760 -37.27 18.35 13.86
C GLY A 760 -37.69 19.62 13.11
N ASN A 761 -37.54 20.78 13.72
CA ASN A 761 -37.81 22.05 13.06
C ASN A 761 -36.64 22.46 12.14
N ASN A 762 -36.97 23.28 11.16
CA ASN A 762 -36.04 23.87 10.24
C ASN A 762 -35.88 25.38 10.50
N ILE A 763 -34.66 25.87 10.44
CA ILE A 763 -34.42 27.32 10.44
C ILE A 763 -33.88 27.77 9.08
N GLU A 764 -34.40 28.89 8.59
CA GLU A 764 -33.86 29.54 7.40
C GLU A 764 -32.80 30.55 7.84
N VAL A 765 -31.60 30.40 7.29
CA VAL A 765 -30.45 31.30 7.55
C VAL A 765 -30.08 32.03 6.26
N LYS A 766 -29.70 33.30 6.40
CA LYS A 766 -29.42 34.21 5.28
C LYS A 766 -28.13 34.99 5.53
N CYS A 767 -27.33 35.12 4.49
CA CYS A 767 -26.18 36.02 4.46
C CYS A 767 -26.13 36.82 3.19
N GLU A 768 -25.50 37.97 3.25
CA GLU A 768 -25.17 38.81 2.14
C GLU A 768 -23.67 38.76 1.88
N VAL A 769 -23.28 38.59 0.63
CA VAL A 769 -21.89 38.54 0.17
C VAL A 769 -21.66 39.74 -0.77
N GLN A 770 -20.78 40.65 -0.40
CA GLN A 770 -20.27 41.70 -1.24
C GLN A 770 -19.02 41.24 -1.96
N LEU A 771 -19.05 41.18 -3.28
CA LEU A 771 -17.93 40.72 -4.10
C LEU A 771 -17.13 41.91 -4.65
N PRO A 772 -15.81 41.88 -4.57
CA PRO A 772 -14.93 42.80 -5.31
C PRO A 772 -14.96 42.46 -6.80
N ASN A 773 -13.88 42.55 -7.52
CA ASN A 773 -13.81 42.16 -8.94
C ASN A 773 -13.79 40.60 -9.14
N ILE A 774 -14.81 39.89 -8.58
CA ILE A 774 -15.04 38.46 -8.71
C ILE A 774 -16.46 38.23 -9.21
N ASP A 775 -16.63 37.36 -10.22
CA ASP A 775 -17.95 36.97 -10.71
C ASP A 775 -18.69 36.09 -9.71
N VAL A 776 -19.98 36.33 -9.50
CA VAL A 776 -20.82 35.56 -8.56
C VAL A 776 -20.87 34.07 -8.85
N ASN A 777 -20.73 33.65 -10.11
CA ASN A 777 -20.67 32.26 -10.53
C ASN A 777 -19.37 31.54 -10.13
N ASN A 778 -18.34 32.31 -9.78
CA ASN A 778 -17.02 31.83 -9.41
C ASN A 778 -16.86 31.58 -7.91
N ILE A 779 -17.96 31.70 -7.16
CA ILE A 779 -17.98 31.42 -5.72
C ILE A 779 -19.13 30.48 -5.35
N THR A 780 -19.02 29.85 -4.20
CA THR A 780 -20.11 29.20 -3.49
C THR A 780 -20.17 29.72 -2.07
N ALA A 781 -21.35 30.20 -1.66
CA ALA A 781 -21.60 30.51 -0.25
C ALA A 781 -22.05 29.23 0.45
N GLN A 782 -21.58 29.00 1.66
CA GLN A 782 -21.84 27.82 2.45
C GLN A 782 -22.23 28.21 3.89
N CYS A 783 -23.21 27.50 4.42
CA CYS A 783 -23.53 27.51 5.84
C CYS A 783 -22.78 26.35 6.52
N TYR A 784 -22.03 26.67 7.53
CA TYR A 784 -21.23 25.75 8.34
C TYR A 784 -21.88 25.67 9.71
N TYR A 785 -22.40 24.50 10.13
CA TYR A 785 -23.11 24.38 11.40
C TYR A 785 -22.83 23.03 12.08
N GLY A 786 -23.00 22.98 13.39
CA GLY A 786 -22.84 21.77 14.20
C GLY A 786 -23.23 21.99 15.64
N LYS A 787 -23.11 20.94 16.47
CA LYS A 787 -23.36 21.05 17.92
C LYS A 787 -22.20 21.78 18.60
N ILE A 788 -22.53 22.71 19.50
CA ILE A 788 -21.55 23.40 20.34
C ILE A 788 -21.42 22.61 21.64
N LEU A 789 -20.18 22.21 21.96
CA LEU A 789 -19.83 21.63 23.26
C LEU A 789 -19.64 22.71 24.34
N ASP A 790 -19.59 22.30 25.60
CA ASP A 790 -19.39 23.21 26.75
C ASP A 790 -18.08 24.00 26.69
N ASN A 791 -17.08 23.50 25.95
CA ASN A 791 -15.81 24.19 25.69
C ASN A 791 -15.84 25.13 24.47
N GLY A 792 -17.01 25.32 23.83
CA GLY A 792 -17.19 26.18 22.66
C GLY A 792 -16.76 25.55 21.32
N ILE A 793 -16.29 24.30 21.31
CA ILE A 793 -15.95 23.58 20.09
C ILE A 793 -17.23 23.11 19.37
N VAL A 794 -17.27 23.25 18.06
CA VAL A 794 -18.35 22.76 17.22
C VAL A 794 -18.05 21.33 16.78
N GLU A 795 -18.90 20.39 17.20
CA GLU A 795 -18.80 18.97 16.77
C GLU A 795 -19.79 18.62 15.67
N ASN A 796 -19.48 17.52 14.97
CA ASN A 796 -20.35 16.95 13.94
C ASN A 796 -20.74 17.99 12.88
N VAL A 797 -19.76 18.73 12.42
CA VAL A 797 -19.94 19.81 11.46
C VAL A 797 -20.61 19.29 10.18
N SER A 798 -21.63 20.04 9.76
CA SER A 798 -22.28 19.88 8.46
C SER A 798 -22.14 21.15 7.63
N ILE A 799 -21.89 20.99 6.34
CA ILE A 799 -21.70 22.09 5.39
C ILE A 799 -22.81 22.03 4.36
N ILE A 800 -23.62 23.09 4.27
CA ILE A 800 -24.72 23.19 3.32
C ILE A 800 -24.42 24.29 2.31
N PRO A 801 -24.36 23.98 1.00
CA PRO A 801 -24.33 25.02 -0.03
C PRO A 801 -25.58 25.88 0.04
N MET A 802 -25.40 27.20 -0.02
CA MET A 802 -26.49 28.15 0.01
C MET A 802 -26.95 28.53 -1.42
N LYS A 803 -28.21 28.87 -1.57
CA LYS A 803 -28.78 29.27 -2.85
C LYS A 803 -28.83 30.80 -2.93
N LEU A 804 -28.45 31.35 -4.07
CA LEU A 804 -28.63 32.77 -4.36
C LEU A 804 -30.13 33.08 -4.38
N SER A 805 -30.56 34.00 -3.54
CA SER A 805 -31.97 34.42 -3.39
C SER A 805 -32.25 35.81 -3.97
N ASN A 806 -31.25 36.69 -3.96
CA ASN A 806 -31.35 38.02 -4.52
C ASN A 806 -29.99 38.51 -5.03
N SER A 807 -29.97 39.40 -6.05
CA SER A 807 -28.75 40.01 -6.60
C SER A 807 -28.93 41.50 -6.80
N ASP A 808 -27.94 42.27 -6.43
CA ASP A 808 -27.74 43.68 -6.77
C ASP A 808 -26.41 43.78 -7.54
N ASP A 809 -26.49 43.65 -8.83
CA ASP A 809 -25.31 43.63 -9.69
C ASP A 809 -24.59 44.98 -9.78
N GLU A 810 -25.31 46.11 -9.54
CA GLU A 810 -24.72 47.46 -9.56
C GLU A 810 -23.78 47.64 -8.36
N ASN A 811 -24.20 47.19 -7.16
CA ASN A 811 -23.43 47.26 -5.94
C ASN A 811 -22.61 45.99 -5.67
N ARG A 812 -22.75 44.96 -6.52
CA ARG A 812 -22.11 43.63 -6.40
C ARG A 812 -22.39 42.96 -5.08
N VAL A 813 -23.65 43.01 -4.64
CA VAL A 813 -24.14 42.47 -3.38
C VAL A 813 -25.12 41.32 -3.67
N TYR A 814 -24.88 40.17 -3.10
CA TYR A 814 -25.59 38.95 -3.39
C TYR A 814 -26.12 38.30 -2.11
N GLU A 815 -27.43 38.09 -2.05
CA GLU A 815 -28.05 37.44 -0.88
C GLU A 815 -28.16 35.92 -1.10
N TYR A 816 -27.70 35.16 -0.12
CA TYR A 816 -27.77 33.70 -0.13
C TYR A 816 -28.63 33.20 1.03
N THR A 817 -29.38 32.12 0.78
CA THR A 817 -30.26 31.48 1.78
C THR A 817 -30.09 29.95 1.78
N THR A 818 -30.26 29.33 2.93
CA THR A 818 -30.42 27.89 3.10
C THR A 818 -31.24 27.54 4.33
N ARG A 819 -31.61 26.26 4.46
CA ARG A 819 -32.33 25.75 5.62
C ARG A 819 -31.46 24.73 6.36
N ILE A 820 -31.38 24.89 7.66
CA ILE A 820 -30.72 23.94 8.59
C ILE A 820 -31.80 23.10 9.25
N GLU A 821 -31.71 21.79 9.14
CA GLU A 821 -32.61 20.84 9.80
C GLU A 821 -31.98 20.35 11.12
N LEU A 822 -32.62 20.62 12.25
CA LEU A 822 -32.15 20.30 13.59
C LEU A 822 -32.89 19.07 14.13
N LYS A 823 -32.33 17.88 13.92
CA LYS A 823 -32.97 16.58 14.23
C LYS A 823 -32.86 16.16 15.67
N THR A 824 -31.89 16.65 16.43
CA THR A 824 -31.58 16.19 17.78
C THR A 824 -31.43 17.39 18.72
N GLY A 825 -31.84 17.22 19.98
CA GLY A 825 -31.69 18.26 21.00
C GLY A 825 -30.21 18.62 21.27
N GLY A 826 -29.93 19.82 21.72
CA GLY A 826 -28.63 20.35 22.08
C GLY A 826 -28.45 21.79 21.63
N ASN A 827 -27.31 22.38 21.97
CA ASN A 827 -26.89 23.70 21.48
C ASN A 827 -26.24 23.57 20.11
N TYR A 828 -26.65 24.38 19.16
CA TYR A 828 -26.11 24.42 17.80
C TYR A 828 -25.55 25.79 17.50
N GLY A 829 -24.43 25.82 16.80
CA GLY A 829 -23.88 27.03 16.20
C GLY A 829 -23.87 26.95 14.70
N TYR A 830 -23.96 28.08 14.04
CA TYR A 830 -23.79 28.19 12.59
C TYR A 830 -23.00 29.44 12.23
N THR A 831 -22.33 29.38 11.11
CA THR A 831 -21.58 30.51 10.53
C THR A 831 -21.63 30.41 9.01
N PHE A 832 -21.10 31.43 8.33
CA PHE A 832 -21.08 31.50 6.87
C PHE A 832 -19.68 31.62 6.34
N ARG A 833 -19.46 31.00 5.19
CA ARG A 833 -18.22 31.16 4.44
C ARG A 833 -18.44 31.14 2.94
N VAL A 834 -17.45 31.65 2.23
CA VAL A 834 -17.39 31.62 0.76
C VAL A 834 -16.17 30.84 0.33
N MET A 835 -16.35 29.95 -0.63
CA MET A 835 -15.33 29.13 -1.27
C MET A 835 -15.27 29.42 -2.76
N PRO A 836 -14.11 29.25 -3.44
CA PRO A 836 -14.01 29.34 -4.90
C PRO A 836 -14.80 28.23 -5.59
N LYS A 837 -15.33 28.53 -6.77
CA LYS A 837 -16.02 27.56 -7.61
C LYS A 837 -15.63 27.78 -9.07
N HIS A 838 -15.20 26.69 -9.72
CA HIS A 838 -14.90 26.69 -11.16
C HIS A 838 -14.97 25.26 -11.69
N GLU A 839 -15.42 25.07 -12.93
CA GLU A 839 -15.58 23.73 -13.55
C GLU A 839 -14.25 22.97 -13.77
N MET A 840 -13.13 23.69 -13.79
CA MET A 840 -11.78 23.13 -13.91
C MET A 840 -11.12 22.82 -12.56
N LEU A 841 -11.76 23.13 -11.44
CA LEU A 841 -11.30 22.72 -10.12
C LEU A 841 -11.71 21.27 -9.83
N LEU A 842 -10.76 20.46 -9.38
CA LEU A 842 -11.03 19.14 -8.82
C LEU A 842 -11.59 19.25 -7.40
N ASP A 843 -10.93 20.05 -6.56
CA ASP A 843 -11.29 20.31 -5.17
C ASP A 843 -10.96 21.79 -4.89
N SER A 844 -11.93 22.57 -4.42
CA SER A 844 -11.77 24.01 -4.15
C SER A 844 -10.74 24.30 -3.07
N GLU A 845 -10.59 23.40 -2.13
CA GLU A 845 -9.65 23.45 -1.01
C GLU A 845 -8.18 23.50 -1.46
N ASN A 846 -7.89 22.99 -2.68
CA ASN A 846 -6.55 23.07 -3.25
C ASN A 846 -6.04 24.50 -3.47
N LEU A 847 -6.96 25.48 -3.60
CA LEU A 847 -6.58 26.89 -3.74
C LEU A 847 -6.21 27.55 -2.41
N ASN A 848 -6.48 26.87 -1.28
CA ASN A 848 -6.28 27.44 0.06
C ASN A 848 -6.94 28.84 0.22
N LEU A 849 -8.15 28.97 -0.34
CA LEU A 849 -8.95 30.20 -0.28
C LEU A 849 -10.29 29.89 0.41
N VAL A 850 -10.50 30.49 1.55
CA VAL A 850 -11.78 30.53 2.25
C VAL A 850 -11.98 31.93 2.84
N LYS A 851 -13.18 32.42 2.77
CA LYS A 851 -13.55 33.66 3.46
C LYS A 851 -14.65 33.38 4.44
N TRP A 852 -14.36 33.52 5.72
CA TRP A 852 -15.33 33.42 6.79
C TRP A 852 -15.98 34.78 7.06
N ILE A 853 -17.20 34.76 7.59
CA ILE A 853 -17.79 35.95 8.16
C ILE A 853 -16.95 36.37 9.36
N THR A 854 -16.63 37.65 9.43
CA THR A 854 -15.94 38.29 10.56
C THR A 854 -16.82 39.42 11.10
N ASP A 855 -16.68 39.73 12.38
CA ASP A 855 -17.40 40.82 13.04
C ASP A 855 -17.15 42.17 12.37
#